data_5d828de28e06e9adae569e388faff39d
#
_entry.id   5d828de28e06e9adae569e388faff39d
#
_cell.length_a   1.000
_cell.length_b   1.000
_cell.length_c   1.000
_cell.angle_alpha   90.00
_cell.angle_beta   90.00
_cell.angle_gamma   90.00
#
_symmetry.space_group_name_H-M   'P 1'
#
loop_
_entity.id
_entity.type
_entity.pdbx_description
1 polymer ?
#
loop_
_entity_poly.entity_id
_entity_poly.type
_entity_poly.pdbx_seq_one_letter_code
_entity_poly.pdbx_strand_id
1 'polypeptide(L)'
;MAKFRVYEVAKKLGKDNKEILEILKSNRIDVKNHMSMVNEDQVAIVEKALAPKKNTSSQKNNQNRKNQESGTGKKDGKGAPNRNQNGDRRRNGKKQPNQNRKDHRDNPQRDNKENRNDNQNRKDFKNQKNQKNQKNKRQDGDRKILRKENPQNSQKFNNKNKKNKRFNNKNQQEPRRKKKTSGPGAFIKPEPVKKPEIDPDIPVKIPPVLTLKELAEALSIPANDIIKKLLISGGGMLNLNSELDFERAEEIAMDFDRLVEMEQQVDVIEEILKDDEEDDESKMIERPPVVCVMGHVDHGKTSLLDKIRSTHVTTGEAGGITQHIGAYTVETSNGKITFLDTPGHEAFTSMRMRGAQSTDIAILVVAADDGVMPQTIEAINHAKAAEVEIIVAINKIDKESANIERVKQELTEYQLIPEDWGGSTIFCPVSAHTGEGISELLDMVSLTAEVLELKANPDRKARGIVLEAQLDKGRGPVATVLVQKGTLHVGDAIAVGNAHGKVRAMINDKGKRIKDAGPSTPVEILGLSEVPYAGEVCMAMDSEKEARSVADKFIAYGREKMLSETKSQLSLDDLFDQIQAGSVKELNIIVKADVQGSVEAVKQSLEKLTNDEVAVKVIHGGVGAINESDVMLASASNAIIIGFNVRPEPAAKDAAAADKVDMRLYRVIYNAIEDIESAMKGMLDPEFVEKVTGHAEVRQIFKASGVGTIAGSYVTDGTIQRDSSTRIIRDGIVIHEGKLASVQRGKDAVKEVRSGFECGLVIENFNDIKEGDQIESFVMEEVPR
;
A
#
# COMPACT_ATOMS: atom_id res chain seq x y z
N MET A 1 1.02 -19.63 -24.80
CA MET A 1 0.46 -20.78 -24.06
C MET A 1 0.96 -20.70 -22.62
N ALA A 2 0.09 -20.56 -21.68
CA ALA A 2 0.48 -20.47 -20.27
C ALA A 2 1.19 -21.78 -19.83
N LYS A 3 2.23 -21.65 -19.03
CA LYS A 3 2.98 -22.77 -18.48
C LYS A 3 2.77 -22.77 -16.97
N PHE A 4 2.35 -23.91 -16.42
CA PHE A 4 2.12 -24.10 -14.99
C PHE A 4 3.12 -25.09 -14.41
N ARG A 5 3.51 -24.94 -13.16
CA ARG A 5 4.31 -25.95 -12.48
C ARG A 5 3.42 -27.06 -11.93
N VAL A 6 3.93 -28.28 -11.87
CA VAL A 6 3.13 -29.43 -11.41
C VAL A 6 2.54 -29.22 -10.02
N TYR A 7 3.27 -28.56 -9.11
CA TYR A 7 2.78 -28.27 -7.75
C TYR A 7 1.61 -27.26 -7.75
N GLU A 8 1.59 -26.30 -8.70
CA GLU A 8 0.50 -25.33 -8.86
C GLU A 8 -0.77 -26.02 -9.36
N VAL A 9 -0.60 -26.95 -10.27
CA VAL A 9 -1.71 -27.78 -10.77
C VAL A 9 -2.24 -28.68 -9.66
N ALA A 10 -1.36 -29.24 -8.82
CA ALA A 10 -1.73 -30.04 -7.66
C ALA A 10 -2.51 -29.22 -6.63
N LYS A 11 -2.04 -28.02 -6.30
CA LYS A 11 -2.71 -27.07 -5.41
C LYS A 11 -4.08 -26.63 -5.95
N LYS A 12 -4.16 -26.34 -7.25
CA LYS A 12 -5.41 -25.95 -7.92
C LYS A 12 -6.47 -27.06 -7.93
N LEU A 13 -6.03 -28.33 -8.05
CA LEU A 13 -6.92 -29.50 -8.10
C LEU A 13 -7.14 -30.16 -6.74
N GLY A 14 -6.53 -29.65 -5.67
CA GLY A 14 -6.64 -30.17 -4.31
C GLY A 14 -6.12 -31.64 -4.20
N LYS A 15 -5.04 -31.96 -4.92
CA LYS A 15 -4.48 -33.29 -5.03
C LYS A 15 -2.99 -33.31 -4.72
N ASP A 16 -2.48 -34.48 -4.35
CA ASP A 16 -1.08 -34.66 -3.98
C ASP A 16 -0.16 -34.55 -5.21
N ASN A 17 1.00 -33.91 -5.06
CA ASN A 17 2.00 -33.78 -6.11
C ASN A 17 2.40 -35.11 -6.73
N LYS A 18 2.45 -36.18 -5.91
CA LYS A 18 2.77 -37.56 -6.34
C LYS A 18 1.70 -38.12 -7.29
N GLU A 19 0.42 -37.93 -6.97
CA GLU A 19 -0.73 -38.38 -7.78
C GLU A 19 -0.73 -37.71 -9.16
N ILE A 20 -0.44 -36.43 -9.23
CA ILE A 20 -0.35 -35.69 -10.50
C ILE A 20 0.86 -36.13 -11.33
N LEU A 21 2.02 -36.36 -10.69
CA LEU A 21 3.19 -36.88 -11.38
C LEU A 21 2.96 -38.26 -11.97
N GLU A 22 2.26 -39.15 -11.27
CA GLU A 22 1.92 -40.49 -11.77
C GLU A 22 0.95 -40.42 -12.94
N ILE A 23 -0.04 -39.53 -12.89
CA ILE A 23 -0.98 -39.29 -14.00
C ILE A 23 -0.25 -38.76 -15.24
N LEU A 24 0.66 -37.81 -15.07
CA LEU A 24 1.44 -37.26 -16.16
C LEU A 24 2.37 -38.30 -16.79
N LYS A 25 3.08 -39.10 -15.95
CA LYS A 25 3.93 -40.20 -16.40
C LYS A 25 3.15 -41.30 -17.10
N SER A 26 1.96 -41.65 -16.60
CA SER A 26 1.09 -42.66 -17.23
C SER A 26 0.60 -42.25 -18.62
N ASN A 27 0.47 -40.91 -18.87
CA ASN A 27 0.14 -40.33 -20.15
C ASN A 27 1.36 -40.01 -21.03
N ARG A 28 2.54 -40.55 -20.71
CA ARG A 28 3.82 -40.41 -21.44
C ARG A 28 4.32 -38.96 -21.53
N ILE A 29 4.01 -38.15 -20.52
CA ILE A 29 4.53 -36.78 -20.38
C ILE A 29 5.74 -36.88 -19.46
N ASP A 30 6.91 -36.51 -19.97
CA ASP A 30 8.16 -36.61 -19.22
C ASP A 30 8.29 -35.44 -18.25
N VAL A 31 8.00 -35.67 -16.97
CA VAL A 31 8.15 -34.73 -15.86
C VAL A 31 9.04 -35.34 -14.79
N LYS A 32 10.12 -34.62 -14.44
CA LYS A 32 11.14 -35.11 -13.51
C LYS A 32 10.75 -34.95 -12.06
N ASN A 33 10.14 -33.81 -11.71
CA ASN A 33 9.73 -33.48 -10.34
C ASN A 33 8.52 -32.53 -10.31
N HIS A 34 8.05 -32.18 -9.14
CA HIS A 34 6.92 -31.28 -8.91
C HIS A 34 7.15 -29.83 -9.41
N MET A 35 8.42 -29.45 -9.65
CA MET A 35 8.80 -28.14 -10.21
C MET A 35 8.81 -28.12 -11.74
N SER A 36 8.61 -29.28 -12.40
CA SER A 36 8.57 -29.37 -13.85
C SER A 36 7.38 -28.56 -14.42
N MET A 37 7.61 -27.91 -15.54
CA MET A 37 6.59 -27.09 -16.22
C MET A 37 5.70 -27.96 -17.09
N VAL A 38 4.37 -27.72 -17.02
CA VAL A 38 3.34 -28.38 -17.84
C VAL A 38 2.51 -27.32 -18.57
N ASN A 39 2.11 -27.62 -19.81
CA ASN A 39 1.29 -26.73 -20.62
C ASN A 39 -0.21 -26.93 -20.31
N GLU A 40 -1.06 -25.99 -20.72
CA GLU A 40 -2.52 -26.06 -20.55
C GLU A 40 -3.13 -27.36 -21.05
N ASP A 41 -2.68 -27.88 -22.20
CA ASP A 41 -3.15 -29.16 -22.75
C ASP A 41 -2.83 -30.34 -21.82
N GLN A 42 -1.68 -30.30 -21.16
CA GLN A 42 -1.26 -31.31 -20.20
C GLN A 42 -2.03 -31.23 -18.87
N VAL A 43 -2.40 -30.01 -18.45
CA VAL A 43 -3.28 -29.77 -17.30
C VAL A 43 -4.68 -30.32 -17.59
N ALA A 44 -5.22 -30.09 -18.78
CA ALA A 44 -6.52 -30.63 -19.20
C ALA A 44 -6.55 -32.19 -19.22
N ILE A 45 -5.42 -32.84 -19.51
CA ILE A 45 -5.29 -34.32 -19.42
C ILE A 45 -5.39 -34.77 -17.98
N VAL A 46 -4.74 -34.07 -17.04
CA VAL A 46 -4.79 -34.36 -15.60
C VAL A 46 -6.21 -34.17 -15.05
N GLU A 47 -6.87 -33.05 -15.38
CA GLU A 47 -8.25 -32.78 -15.00
C GLU A 47 -9.21 -33.86 -15.51
N LYS A 48 -8.98 -34.34 -16.73
CA LYS A 48 -9.78 -35.39 -17.35
C LYS A 48 -9.56 -36.78 -16.71
N ALA A 49 -8.35 -37.04 -16.22
CA ALA A 49 -8.00 -38.28 -15.52
C ALA A 49 -8.55 -38.32 -14.10
N LEU A 50 -8.63 -37.16 -13.44
CA LEU A 50 -9.16 -37.00 -12.08
C LEU A 50 -10.68 -36.85 -12.03
N ALA A 51 -11.34 -36.57 -13.16
CA ALA A 51 -12.80 -36.49 -13.22
C ALA A 51 -13.42 -37.84 -12.77
N PRO A 52 -14.37 -37.84 -11.82
CA PRO A 52 -14.97 -39.07 -11.32
C PRO A 52 -15.61 -39.82 -12.46
N LYS A 53 -15.18 -41.05 -12.69
CA LYS A 53 -15.80 -41.96 -13.65
C LYS A 53 -17.25 -42.17 -13.23
N LYS A 54 -18.18 -41.39 -13.77
CA LYS A 54 -19.60 -41.63 -13.65
C LYS A 54 -19.90 -42.94 -14.35
N ASN A 55 -20.37 -43.92 -13.57
CA ASN A 55 -20.82 -45.20 -14.05
C ASN A 55 -21.80 -45.02 -15.21
N THR A 56 -21.31 -45.26 -16.42
CA THR A 56 -22.08 -45.24 -17.64
C THR A 56 -22.82 -46.55 -17.80
N SER A 57 -24.01 -46.66 -17.18
CA SER A 57 -24.94 -47.75 -17.54
C SER A 57 -26.40 -47.25 -17.77
N SER A 58 -26.61 -46.00 -18.14
CA SER A 58 -28.01 -45.59 -18.54
C SER A 58 -28.10 -44.30 -19.40
N GLN A 59 -27.14 -44.01 -20.25
CA GLN A 59 -27.29 -42.90 -21.20
C GLN A 59 -26.79 -43.18 -22.63
N LYS A 60 -26.86 -44.42 -23.07
CA LYS A 60 -26.62 -44.78 -24.50
C LYS A 60 -27.83 -44.67 -25.41
N ASN A 61 -29.00 -44.19 -24.93
CA ASN A 61 -30.23 -44.21 -25.73
C ASN A 61 -30.81 -42.83 -26.09
N ASN A 62 -30.07 -41.71 -25.84
CA ASN A 62 -30.65 -40.39 -26.19
C ASN A 62 -29.74 -39.51 -27.09
N GLN A 63 -28.61 -40.00 -27.53
CA GLN A 63 -27.77 -39.25 -28.50
C GLN A 63 -27.85 -39.76 -29.93
N ASN A 64 -28.55 -40.89 -30.20
CA ASN A 64 -28.78 -41.38 -31.55
C ASN A 64 -30.14 -40.95 -32.15
N ARG A 65 -30.88 -40.05 -31.50
CA ARG A 65 -32.13 -39.48 -32.05
C ARG A 65 -32.02 -38.03 -32.49
N LYS A 66 -30.83 -37.41 -32.42
CA LYS A 66 -30.62 -36.01 -32.89
C LYS A 66 -29.77 -35.88 -34.16
N ASN A 67 -29.24 -36.99 -34.70
CA ASN A 67 -28.41 -36.95 -35.93
C ASN A 67 -29.03 -37.68 -37.11
N GLN A 68 -30.36 -37.90 -37.11
CA GLN A 68 -31.07 -38.50 -38.28
C GLN A 68 -32.23 -37.67 -38.81
N GLU A 69 -32.32 -36.39 -38.51
CA GLU A 69 -33.28 -35.50 -39.15
C GLU A 69 -32.59 -34.26 -39.71
N SER A 70 -31.70 -34.45 -40.69
CA SER A 70 -31.35 -33.41 -41.66
C SER A 70 -30.83 -34.06 -42.94
N GLY A 71 -31.78 -34.52 -43.71
CA GLY A 71 -31.55 -35.01 -45.06
C GLY A 71 -32.84 -35.28 -45.72
N THR A 72 -33.11 -34.51 -46.73
CA THR A 72 -34.11 -34.64 -47.79
C THR A 72 -35.43 -33.89 -47.65
N GLY A 73 -35.61 -33.01 -48.60
CA GLY A 73 -36.94 -32.57 -49.02
C GLY A 73 -36.98 -31.11 -49.47
N LYS A 74 -36.45 -30.92 -50.66
CA LYS A 74 -36.81 -29.94 -51.66
C LYS A 74 -38.32 -29.50 -51.67
N LYS A 75 -38.47 -28.21 -51.84
CA LYS A 75 -39.15 -27.52 -52.96
C LYS A 75 -40.09 -26.41 -52.51
N ASP A 76 -39.86 -25.28 -53.15
CA ASP A 76 -40.73 -24.25 -53.62
C ASP A 76 -41.49 -23.41 -52.61
N GLY A 77 -41.36 -22.14 -52.59
CA GLY A 77 -41.21 -21.17 -53.62
C GLY A 77 -41.33 -19.76 -53.08
N LYS A 78 -40.59 -18.87 -53.71
CA LYS A 78 -40.94 -17.47 -54.03
C LYS A 78 -41.26 -16.53 -52.83
N GLY A 79 -40.52 -15.53 -52.62
CA GLY A 79 -40.19 -14.38 -53.34
C GLY A 79 -39.43 -13.36 -52.45
N ALA A 80 -38.32 -13.00 -52.90
CA ALA A 80 -37.71 -11.66 -52.63
C ALA A 80 -38.45 -10.66 -53.56
N PRO A 81 -38.30 -9.37 -53.49
CA PRO A 81 -37.06 -8.66 -53.32
C PRO A 81 -37.21 -7.34 -52.51
N ASN A 82 -36.14 -6.93 -51.88
CA ASN A 82 -35.18 -5.88 -52.28
C ASN A 82 -35.73 -4.47 -52.57
N ARG A 83 -34.92 -3.55 -52.11
CA ARG A 83 -34.71 -2.15 -52.54
C ARG A 83 -35.42 -1.05 -51.76
N ASN A 84 -34.59 -0.36 -51.06
CA ASN A 84 -33.92 0.90 -51.47
C ASN A 84 -34.85 2.05 -51.86
N GLN A 85 -34.47 3.13 -51.31
CA GLN A 85 -34.50 4.49 -51.86
C GLN A 85 -35.50 5.46 -51.27
N ASN A 86 -34.87 6.43 -50.59
CA ASN A 86 -34.85 7.83 -51.06
C ASN A 86 -36.19 8.56 -51.19
N GLY A 87 -36.18 9.66 -50.60
CA GLY A 87 -37.01 10.80 -51.04
C GLY A 87 -37.40 11.63 -49.86
N ASP A 88 -36.64 12.55 -49.50
CA ASP A 88 -36.50 13.89 -50.04
C ASP A 88 -37.84 14.69 -49.96
N ARG A 89 -37.66 15.83 -49.40
CA ARG A 89 -38.36 17.13 -49.61
C ARG A 89 -38.97 17.77 -48.38
N ARG A 90 -38.20 18.80 -47.94
CA ARG A 90 -38.52 20.22 -48.17
C ARG A 90 -39.49 20.79 -47.15
N ARG A 91 -39.28 21.87 -46.59
CA ARG A 91 -38.75 23.20 -46.77
C ARG A 91 -39.14 24.08 -45.58
N ASN A 92 -38.41 24.90 -45.18
CA ASN A 92 -38.21 26.36 -45.14
C ASN A 92 -38.16 26.82 -43.70
N GLY A 93 -37.31 27.65 -43.30
CA GLY A 93 -36.51 28.68 -43.95
C GLY A 93 -36.23 29.81 -42.98
N LYS A 94 -34.99 30.29 -43.03
CA LYS A 94 -34.61 31.68 -42.90
C LYS A 94 -34.85 32.36 -41.51
N LYS A 95 -33.95 33.04 -40.89
CA LYS A 95 -32.84 33.90 -41.32
C LYS A 95 -32.03 34.29 -40.10
N GLN A 96 -30.72 34.28 -40.20
CA GLN A 96 -29.86 35.31 -39.63
C GLN A 96 -29.99 36.63 -40.40
N PRO A 97 -29.61 37.78 -39.90
CA PRO A 97 -28.22 38.18 -39.82
C PRO A 97 -27.91 39.14 -38.63
N ASN A 98 -26.75 39.04 -38.05
CA ASN A 98 -25.52 39.84 -38.25
C ASN A 98 -25.62 41.36 -38.14
N GLN A 99 -24.64 41.87 -37.40
CA GLN A 99 -23.95 43.14 -37.46
C GLN A 99 -24.25 44.18 -36.36
N ASN A 100 -23.26 44.34 -35.54
CA ASN A 100 -22.19 45.38 -35.67
C ASN A 100 -22.42 46.68 -34.94
N ARG A 101 -21.42 46.94 -34.11
CA ARG A 101 -20.73 48.24 -33.95
C ARG A 101 -21.26 49.27 -32.96
N LYS A 102 -20.34 49.58 -32.10
CA LYS A 102 -19.69 50.86 -31.78
C LYS A 102 -20.15 51.64 -30.57
N ASP A 103 -19.14 51.78 -29.72
CA ASP A 103 -18.62 53.02 -29.12
C ASP A 103 -19.66 54.06 -28.61
N HIS A 104 -19.52 54.36 -27.34
CA HIS A 104 -19.16 55.71 -26.84
C HIS A 104 -19.15 55.69 -25.32
N ARG A 105 -17.99 55.92 -24.75
CA ARG A 105 -17.64 57.06 -23.90
C ARG A 105 -18.86 57.84 -23.39
N ASP A 106 -18.94 57.88 -22.04
CA ASP A 106 -18.81 59.16 -21.31
C ASP A 106 -18.88 58.93 -19.80
N ASN A 107 -17.88 59.49 -19.16
CA ASN A 107 -17.84 59.78 -17.73
C ASN A 107 -18.57 61.14 -17.53
N PRO A 108 -19.31 61.41 -16.46
CA PRO A 108 -18.77 62.39 -15.53
C PRO A 108 -19.06 62.10 -14.02
N GLN A 109 -18.02 62.31 -13.26
CA GLN A 109 -17.86 63.14 -12.04
C GLN A 109 -19.07 63.43 -11.13
N ARG A 110 -18.69 63.35 -9.80
CA ARG A 110 -19.26 63.99 -8.60
C ARG A 110 -20.24 63.12 -7.85
N ASP A 111 -20.07 62.87 -6.54
CA ASP A 111 -19.67 63.76 -5.46
C ASP A 111 -19.14 62.98 -4.25
N ASN A 112 -18.13 63.58 -3.70
CA ASN A 112 -17.58 63.45 -2.37
C ASN A 112 -18.64 63.70 -1.28
N LYS A 113 -18.69 62.82 -0.27
CA LYS A 113 -18.70 63.20 1.16
C LYS A 113 -18.89 62.00 2.07
N GLU A 114 -18.13 62.07 3.18
CA GLU A 114 -18.30 61.33 4.43
C GLU A 114 -17.76 59.90 4.47
N ASN A 115 -16.48 59.76 4.91
CA ASN A 115 -16.19 59.20 6.21
C ASN A 115 -14.70 59.34 6.58
N ARG A 116 -14.42 60.47 7.20
CA ARG A 116 -13.31 60.61 8.12
C ARG A 116 -13.85 60.25 9.49
N ASN A 117 -13.51 59.04 9.96
CA ASN A 117 -13.40 58.70 11.39
C ASN A 117 -13.07 57.23 11.55
N ASP A 118 -11.81 56.85 11.34
CA ASP A 118 -11.29 55.60 11.88
C ASP A 118 -9.74 55.56 11.88
N ASN A 119 -9.13 56.65 12.34
CA ASN A 119 -7.67 56.69 12.46
C ASN A 119 -7.17 57.22 13.82
N GLN A 120 -7.98 57.08 14.88
CA GLN A 120 -7.53 57.45 16.24
C GLN A 120 -7.43 56.27 17.21
N ASN A 121 -7.81 55.04 16.85
CA ASN A 121 -7.73 53.87 17.77
C ASN A 121 -6.52 52.95 17.56
N ARG A 122 -5.49 53.36 16.78
CA ARG A 122 -4.26 52.59 16.60
C ARG A 122 -3.02 53.14 17.32
N LYS A 123 -3.13 54.20 18.09
CA LYS A 123 -1.98 54.79 18.84
C LYS A 123 -1.98 54.46 20.33
N ASP A 124 -3.07 53.98 20.90
CA ASP A 124 -3.11 53.73 22.36
C ASP A 124 -2.73 52.29 22.78
N PHE A 125 -2.59 51.36 21.84
CA PHE A 125 -2.16 49.99 22.13
C PHE A 125 -0.64 49.79 22.17
N LYS A 126 0.15 50.80 21.79
CA LYS A 126 1.65 50.69 21.89
C LYS A 126 2.26 51.28 23.16
N ASN A 127 1.49 52.02 23.96
CA ASN A 127 2.02 52.62 25.21
C ASN A 127 1.74 51.81 26.49
N GLN A 128 0.92 50.79 26.45
CA GLN A 128 0.69 49.91 27.63
C GLN A 128 1.64 48.72 27.75
N LYS A 129 2.49 48.45 26.75
CA LYS A 129 3.47 47.37 26.81
C LYS A 129 4.84 47.79 27.38
N ASN A 130 5.11 49.10 27.52
CA ASN A 130 6.39 49.60 28.05
C ASN A 130 6.36 50.02 29.54
N GLN A 131 5.20 49.97 30.20
CA GLN A 131 5.10 50.26 31.62
C GLN A 131 5.06 49.02 32.53
N LYS A 132 5.00 47.81 31.97
CA LYS A 132 5.07 46.56 32.79
C LYS A 132 6.47 45.98 32.95
N ASN A 133 7.48 46.49 32.25
CA ASN A 133 8.85 46.00 32.34
C ASN A 133 9.79 46.85 33.20
N GLN A 134 9.26 47.87 33.92
CA GLN A 134 10.09 48.68 34.86
C GLN A 134 9.73 48.50 36.33
N LYS A 135 8.79 47.58 36.70
CA LYS A 135 8.44 47.31 38.11
C LYS A 135 9.01 46.03 38.70
N ASN A 136 9.79 45.23 37.96
CA ASN A 136 10.41 44.01 38.50
C ASN A 136 11.93 44.07 38.60
N LYS A 137 12.51 45.25 38.84
CA LYS A 137 13.96 45.42 39.09
C LYS A 137 14.30 46.15 40.37
N ARG A 138 13.47 46.07 41.41
CA ARG A 138 13.81 46.56 42.75
C ARG A 138 13.10 45.67 43.80
N GLN A 139 13.64 44.47 44.06
CA GLN A 139 13.55 43.73 45.33
C GLN A 139 14.31 42.40 45.15
N ASP A 140 15.64 42.50 45.28
CA ASP A 140 16.51 41.42 45.74
C ASP A 140 17.79 42.07 46.25
N GLY A 141 17.70 42.48 47.48
CA GLY A 141 18.79 42.79 48.35
C GLY A 141 18.53 42.06 49.67
N ASP A 142 19.55 41.38 50.16
CA ASP A 142 19.67 40.77 51.49
C ASP A 142 19.10 39.36 51.67
N ARG A 143 20.01 38.38 51.47
CA ARG A 143 20.39 37.40 52.50
C ARG A 143 21.66 36.66 52.08
N LYS A 144 22.74 37.06 52.66
CA LYS A 144 24.05 36.41 52.71
C LYS A 144 24.05 35.22 53.69
N ILE A 145 25.01 34.29 53.41
CA ILE A 145 25.72 33.39 54.35
C ILE A 145 25.14 31.99 54.44
N LEU A 146 25.77 30.95 53.89
CA LEU A 146 26.98 30.26 54.35
C LEU A 146 27.56 29.29 53.29
N ARG A 147 28.86 29.42 53.13
CA ARG A 147 29.79 28.56 52.41
C ARG A 147 29.85 27.13 52.92
N LYS A 148 30.06 26.15 52.02
CA LYS A 148 31.26 25.29 52.12
C LYS A 148 31.67 24.78 50.75
N GLU A 149 32.91 25.10 50.45
CA GLU A 149 33.77 24.64 49.36
C GLU A 149 34.00 23.12 49.44
N ASN A 150 34.26 22.43 48.37
CA ASN A 150 35.56 22.28 47.75
C ASN A 150 35.54 21.35 46.50
N PRO A 151 36.67 21.23 45.76
CA PRO A 151 36.71 21.46 44.33
C PRO A 151 37.26 20.29 43.49
N GLN A 152 37.16 20.50 42.14
CA GLN A 152 38.11 20.05 41.10
C GLN A 152 38.42 18.56 40.91
N ASN A 153 38.17 18.04 39.74
CA ASN A 153 39.27 17.78 38.80
C ASN A 153 38.83 17.50 37.38
N SER A 154 39.21 18.38 36.51
CA SER A 154 39.30 18.19 35.10
C SER A 154 40.64 17.55 34.76
N GLN A 155 40.67 16.45 33.98
CA GLN A 155 41.88 16.12 33.21
C GLN A 155 41.56 15.60 31.84
N LYS A 156 42.19 16.29 30.91
CA LYS A 156 42.27 16.08 29.47
C LYS A 156 43.07 14.82 29.14
N PHE A 157 42.60 14.14 28.10
CA PHE A 157 43.37 13.15 27.33
C PHE A 157 44.64 13.76 26.74
N ASN A 158 45.77 13.03 26.85
CA ASN A 158 46.73 12.96 25.75
C ASN A 158 47.55 11.66 25.74
N ASN A 159 47.69 11.17 24.54
CA ASN A 159 48.32 9.97 24.04
C ASN A 159 49.85 10.08 24.03
N LYS A 160 50.59 9.00 24.37
CA LYS A 160 51.74 8.49 23.57
C LYS A 160 52.58 7.42 24.27
N ASN A 161 52.61 6.26 23.67
CA ASN A 161 53.73 5.33 23.35
C ASN A 161 55.03 5.38 24.19
N LYS A 162 55.47 4.21 24.67
CA LYS A 162 56.66 3.44 24.31
C LYS A 162 57.37 2.66 25.45
N LYS A 163 57.49 1.37 25.21
CA LYS A 163 58.70 0.49 25.31
C LYS A 163 59.33 0.15 26.68
N ASN A 164 59.29 -1.16 26.90
CA ASN A 164 60.36 -2.06 27.35
C ASN A 164 61.33 -1.59 28.50
N LYS A 165 61.39 -2.41 29.57
CA LYS A 165 62.60 -3.23 29.83
C LYS A 165 62.46 -4.06 31.13
N ARG A 166 62.92 -5.27 30.99
CA ARG A 166 63.35 -6.23 32.01
C ARG A 166 64.18 -5.56 33.09
N PHE A 167 64.11 -6.02 34.34
CA PHE A 167 65.29 -6.57 35.03
C PHE A 167 64.92 -7.20 36.40
N ASN A 168 65.55 -8.34 36.62
CA ASN A 168 65.75 -9.21 37.71
C ASN A 168 66.20 -8.48 39.02
N ASN A 169 65.90 -8.95 40.22
CA ASN A 169 66.77 -9.73 41.11
C ASN A 169 66.41 -9.56 42.60
N LYS A 170 66.25 -10.73 43.19
CA LYS A 170 66.95 -11.26 44.40
C LYS A 170 66.70 -10.67 45.78
N ASN A 171 66.28 -11.62 46.59
CA ASN A 171 66.79 -11.97 47.96
C ASN A 171 66.58 -10.98 49.12
N GLN A 172 65.94 -11.47 50.19
CA GLN A 172 66.51 -12.03 51.43
C GLN A 172 65.42 -12.23 52.51
N GLN A 173 65.22 -13.48 52.90
CA GLN A 173 65.31 -14.06 54.24
C GLN A 173 64.64 -13.38 55.42
N GLU A 174 63.59 -14.01 55.94
CA GLU A 174 63.28 -14.76 57.18
C GLU A 174 63.46 -14.02 58.54
N PRO A 175 62.94 -14.45 59.73
CA PRO A 175 62.08 -15.61 59.98
C PRO A 175 60.97 -15.44 61.08
N ARG A 176 60.07 -16.46 61.10
CA ARG A 176 59.40 -17.12 62.26
C ARG A 176 58.36 -16.38 63.14
N ARG A 177 57.15 -16.91 63.13
CA ARG A 177 56.61 -17.73 64.26
C ARG A 177 55.34 -18.53 63.90
N LYS A 178 55.39 -19.76 64.33
CA LYS A 178 54.35 -20.84 64.15
C LYS A 178 53.09 -20.52 64.96
N LYS A 179 51.93 -20.82 64.38
CA LYS A 179 50.88 -21.56 65.12
C LYS A 179 50.12 -22.48 64.08
N LYS A 180 50.07 -23.72 64.52
CA LYS A 180 49.38 -24.83 63.86
C LYS A 180 47.85 -24.67 63.93
N THR A 181 47.12 -24.93 62.85
CA THR A 181 45.91 -25.78 62.89
C THR A 181 45.65 -26.35 61.47
N SER A 182 45.75 -27.62 61.34
CA SER A 182 45.05 -28.70 60.68
C SER A 182 44.17 -28.45 59.49
N GLY A 183 44.47 -29.17 58.40
CA GLY A 183 43.50 -29.76 57.50
C GLY A 183 43.68 -29.43 56.04
N PRO A 184 43.92 -30.42 55.15
CA PRO A 184 44.03 -30.19 53.72
C PRO A 184 42.64 -30.16 53.09
N GLY A 185 42.26 -28.98 52.58
CA GLY A 185 41.15 -28.89 51.68
C GLY A 185 41.52 -29.49 50.32
N ALA A 186 41.08 -30.69 50.07
CA ALA A 186 41.12 -31.30 48.77
C ALA A 186 40.28 -30.43 47.80
N PHE A 187 40.88 -30.03 46.67
CA PHE A 187 40.12 -29.55 45.54
C PHE A 187 39.17 -30.67 45.12
N ILE A 188 37.90 -30.59 45.53
CA ILE A 188 36.82 -31.36 44.99
C ILE A 188 36.62 -30.86 43.56
N LYS A 189 37.01 -31.62 42.53
CA LYS A 189 36.51 -31.45 41.18
C LYS A 189 34.99 -31.44 41.30
N PRO A 190 34.29 -30.42 40.72
CA PRO A 190 32.86 -30.57 40.61
C PRO A 190 32.57 -31.86 39.81
N GLU A 191 31.72 -32.68 40.37
CA GLU A 191 31.20 -33.84 39.68
C GLU A 191 30.55 -33.34 38.40
N PRO A 192 30.71 -34.04 37.24
CA PRO A 192 30.02 -33.68 36.02
C PRO A 192 28.52 -33.76 36.34
N VAL A 193 27.84 -32.64 36.13
CA VAL A 193 26.39 -32.54 36.17
C VAL A 193 25.91 -33.60 35.19
N LYS A 194 25.27 -34.67 35.67
CA LYS A 194 24.60 -35.64 34.84
C LYS A 194 23.55 -34.86 34.06
N LYS A 195 23.72 -34.78 32.73
CA LYS A 195 22.68 -34.28 31.82
C LYS A 195 21.47 -35.20 32.02
N PRO A 196 20.25 -34.69 32.04
CA PRO A 196 19.07 -35.53 32.09
C PRO A 196 19.13 -36.54 30.94
N GLU A 197 19.02 -37.81 31.24
CA GLU A 197 18.82 -38.86 30.24
C GLU A 197 17.42 -38.63 29.68
N ILE A 198 17.32 -38.19 28.41
CA ILE A 198 16.06 -38.08 27.71
C ILE A 198 15.61 -39.49 27.34
N ASP A 199 14.43 -39.90 27.77
CA ASP A 199 13.84 -41.19 27.41
C ASP A 199 13.72 -41.28 25.88
N PRO A 200 14.17 -42.39 25.25
CA PRO A 200 14.17 -42.54 23.80
C PRO A 200 12.77 -42.47 23.18
N ASP A 201 11.73 -42.78 23.94
CA ASP A 201 10.34 -42.86 23.47
C ASP A 201 9.60 -41.50 23.50
N ILE A 202 10.23 -40.44 24.04
CA ILE A 202 9.61 -39.10 24.05
C ILE A 202 10.11 -38.31 22.82
N PRO A 203 9.21 -37.91 21.89
CA PRO A 203 9.63 -37.15 20.72
C PRO A 203 10.19 -35.78 21.13
N VAL A 204 11.35 -35.45 20.58
CA VAL A 204 11.99 -34.15 20.78
C VAL A 204 11.45 -33.17 19.74
N LYS A 205 10.87 -32.08 20.19
CA LYS A 205 10.40 -31.01 19.28
C LYS A 205 11.56 -30.23 18.72
N ILE A 206 11.61 -30.10 17.39
CA ILE A 206 12.63 -29.35 16.66
C ILE A 206 12.00 -28.41 15.64
N PRO A 207 12.55 -27.20 15.42
CA PRO A 207 12.06 -26.28 14.42
C PRO A 207 12.24 -26.81 12.98
N PRO A 208 11.51 -26.29 11.97
CA PRO A 208 11.56 -26.76 10.59
C PRO A 208 12.94 -26.58 9.92
N VAL A 209 13.74 -25.60 10.38
CA VAL A 209 15.13 -25.39 9.96
C VAL A 209 15.96 -25.15 11.21
N LEU A 210 17.06 -25.89 11.39
CA LEU A 210 17.94 -25.75 12.54
C LEU A 210 19.39 -26.02 12.16
N THR A 211 20.33 -25.49 12.95
CA THR A 211 21.75 -25.82 12.76
C THR A 211 22.11 -27.17 13.37
N LEU A 212 23.15 -27.81 12.84
CA LEU A 212 23.64 -29.09 13.39
C LEU A 212 24.02 -28.96 14.86
N LYS A 213 24.42 -27.78 15.32
CA LYS A 213 24.70 -27.52 16.73
C LYS A 213 23.43 -27.55 17.58
N GLU A 214 22.38 -26.90 17.12
CA GLU A 214 21.07 -26.89 17.80
C GLU A 214 20.44 -28.27 17.84
N LEU A 215 20.54 -29.02 16.73
CA LEU A 215 20.11 -30.41 16.70
C LEU A 215 20.89 -31.26 17.75
N ALA A 216 22.20 -31.08 17.86
CA ALA A 216 23.03 -31.77 18.84
C ALA A 216 22.64 -31.40 20.30
N GLU A 217 22.29 -30.14 20.54
CA GLU A 217 21.82 -29.66 21.84
C GLU A 217 20.42 -30.23 22.16
N ALA A 218 19.49 -30.21 21.19
CA ALA A 218 18.13 -30.74 21.32
C ALA A 218 18.13 -32.26 21.63
N LEU A 219 18.92 -33.04 20.89
CA LEU A 219 19.06 -34.49 21.11
C LEU A 219 19.93 -34.83 22.30
N SER A 220 20.60 -33.87 22.95
CA SER A 220 21.58 -34.05 24.01
C SER A 220 22.76 -34.94 23.60
N ILE A 221 23.12 -34.96 22.31
CA ILE A 221 24.20 -35.76 21.74
C ILE A 221 25.37 -34.82 21.40
N PRO A 222 26.64 -35.19 21.64
CA PRO A 222 27.76 -34.37 21.21
C PRO A 222 27.79 -34.21 19.69
N ALA A 223 27.85 -32.97 19.20
CA ALA A 223 27.85 -32.65 17.76
C ALA A 223 28.96 -33.38 16.97
N ASN A 224 30.11 -33.66 17.64
CA ASN A 224 31.20 -34.42 17.05
C ASN A 224 30.83 -35.91 16.74
N ASP A 225 29.93 -36.50 17.50
CA ASP A 225 29.49 -37.87 17.27
C ASP A 225 28.48 -37.94 16.12
N ILE A 226 27.65 -36.92 15.97
CA ILE A 226 26.76 -36.73 14.81
C ILE A 226 27.60 -36.60 13.52
N ILE A 227 28.61 -35.72 13.52
CA ILE A 227 29.50 -35.51 12.37
C ILE A 227 30.23 -36.80 11.99
N LYS A 228 30.74 -37.56 12.98
CA LYS A 228 31.41 -38.85 12.71
C LYS A 228 30.48 -39.88 12.07
N LYS A 229 29.23 -39.97 12.56
CA LYS A 229 28.26 -40.93 12.03
C LYS A 229 27.85 -40.55 10.60
N LEU A 230 27.62 -39.27 10.34
CA LEU A 230 27.35 -38.74 9.00
C LEU A 230 28.52 -38.97 8.01
N LEU A 231 29.77 -38.87 8.49
CA LEU A 231 30.94 -39.13 7.67
C LEU A 231 31.05 -40.62 7.30
N ILE A 232 30.63 -41.55 8.19
CA ILE A 232 30.62 -43.00 7.97
C ILE A 232 29.47 -43.41 7.05
N SER A 233 28.30 -42.79 7.19
CA SER A 233 27.11 -43.07 6.37
C SER A 233 27.14 -42.44 4.97
N GLY A 234 28.18 -41.64 4.64
CA GLY A 234 28.34 -41.00 3.31
C GLY A 234 27.52 -39.75 3.13
N GLY A 235 26.98 -39.16 4.20
CA GLY A 235 26.07 -38.03 4.20
C GLY A 235 26.70 -36.63 3.98
N GLY A 236 28.00 -36.57 3.58
CA GLY A 236 28.70 -35.33 3.31
C GLY A 236 29.34 -34.69 4.55
N MET A 237 30.23 -33.71 4.31
CA MET A 237 30.91 -32.99 5.39
C MET A 237 30.05 -31.80 5.80
N LEU A 238 29.34 -31.92 6.90
CA LEU A 238 28.56 -30.84 7.51
C LEU A 238 29.37 -30.14 8.58
N ASN A 239 29.24 -28.80 8.63
CA ASN A 239 29.83 -27.93 9.66
C ASN A 239 28.85 -27.76 10.82
N LEU A 240 29.34 -27.35 12.01
CA LEU A 240 28.52 -27.09 13.18
C LEU A 240 27.39 -26.06 12.94
N ASN A 241 27.60 -25.14 12.00
CA ASN A 241 26.67 -24.08 11.64
C ASN A 241 25.96 -24.35 10.30
N SER A 242 26.01 -25.59 9.80
CA SER A 242 25.23 -25.95 8.60
C SER A 242 23.76 -26.01 8.96
N GLU A 243 22.93 -25.34 8.19
CA GLU A 243 21.49 -25.39 8.27
C GLU A 243 20.99 -26.77 7.76
N LEU A 244 20.09 -27.36 8.49
CA LEU A 244 19.46 -28.64 8.22
C LEU A 244 17.96 -28.44 8.13
N ASP A 245 17.35 -28.97 7.08
CA ASP A 245 15.90 -29.07 6.96
C ASP A 245 15.38 -30.17 7.87
N PHE A 246 14.11 -30.06 8.24
CA PHE A 246 13.46 -31.04 9.16
C PHE A 246 13.64 -32.49 8.69
N GLU A 247 13.44 -32.77 7.39
CA GLU A 247 13.60 -34.13 6.83
C GLU A 247 15.01 -34.68 7.08
N ARG A 248 16.02 -33.80 6.92
CA ARG A 248 17.42 -34.20 7.17
C ARG A 248 17.75 -34.33 8.65
N ALA A 249 17.14 -33.50 9.49
CA ALA A 249 17.29 -33.57 10.93
C ALA A 249 16.62 -34.84 11.50
N GLU A 250 15.47 -35.23 10.94
CA GLU A 250 14.74 -36.46 11.27
C GLU A 250 15.56 -37.70 10.89
N GLU A 251 16.14 -37.75 9.67
CA GLU A 251 17.04 -38.83 9.27
C GLU A 251 18.22 -38.99 10.25
N ILE A 252 18.84 -37.88 10.65
CA ILE A 252 19.95 -37.89 11.59
C ILE A 252 19.49 -38.34 12.99
N ALA A 253 18.32 -37.90 13.44
CA ALA A 253 17.78 -38.29 14.74
C ALA A 253 17.41 -39.78 14.80
N MET A 254 16.80 -40.32 13.73
CA MET A 254 16.51 -41.75 13.57
C MET A 254 17.78 -42.60 13.62
N ASP A 255 18.88 -42.15 13.06
CA ASP A 255 20.18 -42.79 13.12
C ASP A 255 20.70 -42.95 14.57
N PHE A 256 20.19 -42.14 15.50
CA PHE A 256 20.53 -42.19 16.93
C PHE A 256 19.40 -42.77 17.80
N ASP A 257 18.42 -43.48 17.20
CA ASP A 257 17.25 -44.04 17.87
C ASP A 257 16.46 -42.97 18.67
N ARG A 258 16.31 -41.78 18.11
CA ARG A 258 15.54 -40.69 18.69
C ARG A 258 14.39 -40.28 17.76
N LEU A 259 13.21 -40.12 18.34
CA LEU A 259 12.05 -39.59 17.66
C LEU A 259 12.08 -38.05 17.75
N VAL A 260 11.82 -37.42 16.61
CA VAL A 260 11.68 -35.97 16.53
C VAL A 260 10.30 -35.64 15.98
N GLU A 261 9.71 -34.58 16.50
CA GLU A 261 8.45 -34.01 16.04
C GLU A 261 8.69 -32.58 15.60
N MET A 262 8.11 -32.19 14.49
CA MET A 262 8.22 -30.82 14.03
C MET A 262 7.55 -29.92 15.06
N GLU A 263 8.31 -29.00 15.64
CA GLU A 263 7.76 -27.94 16.45
C GLU A 263 6.89 -27.06 15.51
N GLN A 264 5.57 -27.14 15.67
CA GLN A 264 4.72 -26.18 15.04
C GLN A 264 5.17 -24.83 15.59
N GLN A 265 5.73 -23.97 14.74
CA GLN A 265 5.94 -22.57 15.09
C GLN A 265 4.56 -22.00 15.34
N VAL A 266 4.08 -22.14 16.57
CA VAL A 266 2.93 -21.39 17.04
C VAL A 266 3.40 -19.94 16.97
N ASP A 267 2.77 -19.17 16.13
CA ASP A 267 3.12 -17.76 16.01
C ASP A 267 2.93 -17.14 17.41
N VAL A 268 4.05 -16.79 18.04
CA VAL A 268 4.06 -16.26 19.43
C VAL A 268 3.10 -15.06 19.55
N ILE A 269 2.85 -14.39 18.43
CA ILE A 269 1.89 -13.30 18.35
C ILE A 269 0.48 -13.81 18.31
N GLU A 270 0.19 -14.89 17.56
CA GLU A 270 -1.13 -15.52 17.60
C GLU A 270 -1.48 -16.04 19.01
N GLU A 271 -0.50 -16.59 19.74
CA GLU A 271 -0.70 -17.02 21.12
C GLU A 271 -1.03 -15.84 22.05
N ILE A 272 -0.30 -14.69 21.90
CA ILE A 272 -0.58 -13.47 22.66
C ILE A 272 -1.93 -12.87 22.26
N LEU A 273 -2.33 -13.00 21.00
CA LEU A 273 -3.60 -12.46 20.48
C LEU A 273 -4.78 -13.39 20.77
N LYS A 274 -4.55 -14.68 21.10
CA LYS A 274 -5.62 -15.57 21.54
C LYS A 274 -6.25 -15.01 22.81
N ASP A 275 -7.55 -15.05 22.84
CA ASP A 275 -8.35 -14.62 23.97
C ASP A 275 -8.53 -15.85 24.88
N ASP A 276 -7.52 -16.14 25.73
CA ASP A 276 -7.52 -17.33 26.60
C ASP A 276 -8.44 -17.21 27.82
N GLU A 277 -9.00 -16.03 28.08
CA GLU A 277 -9.97 -15.84 29.15
C GLU A 277 -11.37 -16.26 28.64
N GLU A 278 -11.86 -17.43 29.05
CA GLU A 278 -13.26 -17.79 28.86
C GLU A 278 -14.16 -16.75 29.58
N ASP A 279 -14.99 -16.08 28.79
CA ASP A 279 -15.89 -15.08 29.34
C ASP A 279 -16.98 -15.79 30.19
N ASP A 280 -17.11 -15.41 31.45
CA ASP A 280 -18.15 -15.88 32.35
C ASP A 280 -19.51 -15.36 31.86
N GLU A 281 -20.34 -16.25 31.30
CA GLU A 281 -21.66 -15.88 30.74
C GLU A 281 -22.55 -15.13 31.76
N SER A 282 -22.35 -15.35 33.05
CA SER A 282 -23.08 -14.69 34.09
C SER A 282 -22.76 -13.19 34.26
N LYS A 283 -21.61 -12.74 33.70
CA LYS A 283 -21.12 -11.35 33.74
C LYS A 283 -21.29 -10.61 32.42
N MET A 284 -21.79 -11.29 31.42
CA MET A 284 -22.07 -10.68 30.13
C MET A 284 -23.25 -9.69 30.25
N ILE A 285 -23.02 -8.46 29.80
CA ILE A 285 -24.03 -7.43 29.67
C ILE A 285 -24.18 -7.02 28.20
N GLU A 286 -25.36 -6.55 27.85
CA GLU A 286 -25.62 -5.97 26.55
C GLU A 286 -24.69 -4.77 26.30
N ARG A 287 -24.08 -4.71 25.12
CA ARG A 287 -23.24 -3.59 24.70
C ARG A 287 -23.84 -2.83 23.52
N PRO A 288 -23.58 -1.53 23.41
CA PRO A 288 -23.97 -0.77 22.23
C PRO A 288 -23.43 -1.39 20.95
N PRO A 289 -24.23 -1.42 19.85
CA PRO A 289 -23.72 -1.85 18.56
C PRO A 289 -22.68 -0.86 18.01
N VAL A 290 -21.69 -1.39 17.31
CA VAL A 290 -20.71 -0.62 16.56
C VAL A 290 -21.07 -0.74 15.08
N VAL A 291 -21.26 0.38 14.41
CA VAL A 291 -21.80 0.46 13.06
C VAL A 291 -20.81 1.20 12.15
N CYS A 292 -20.36 0.59 11.08
CA CYS A 292 -19.60 1.30 10.05
C CYS A 292 -20.53 1.82 8.93
N VAL A 293 -20.18 2.98 8.38
CA VAL A 293 -20.90 3.56 7.24
C VAL A 293 -20.02 3.52 6.01
N MET A 294 -20.47 2.80 4.99
CA MET A 294 -19.72 2.53 3.76
C MET A 294 -20.50 2.91 2.52
N GLY A 295 -19.84 2.94 1.38
CA GLY A 295 -20.43 3.22 0.08
C GLY A 295 -19.58 4.16 -0.77
N HIS A 296 -20.06 4.48 -1.96
CA HIS A 296 -19.35 5.30 -2.94
C HIS A 296 -19.16 6.76 -2.47
N VAL A 297 -18.17 7.45 -3.07
CA VAL A 297 -18.01 8.91 -2.92
C VAL A 297 -19.31 9.59 -3.40
N ASP A 298 -19.67 10.74 -2.83
CA ASP A 298 -20.85 11.53 -3.18
C ASP A 298 -22.24 10.86 -2.97
N HIS A 299 -22.31 9.62 -2.47
CA HIS A 299 -23.57 9.00 -2.06
C HIS A 299 -24.14 9.58 -0.76
N GLY A 300 -23.40 10.47 -0.11
CA GLY A 300 -23.87 11.24 1.04
C GLY A 300 -23.66 10.57 2.40
N LYS A 301 -22.66 9.69 2.56
CA LYS A 301 -22.29 9.06 3.84
C LYS A 301 -22.10 10.07 4.96
N THR A 302 -21.13 10.99 4.78
CA THR A 302 -20.81 12.00 5.79
C THR A 302 -21.98 12.97 6.01
N SER A 303 -22.77 13.30 4.98
CA SER A 303 -23.98 14.10 5.13
C SER A 303 -25.06 13.40 5.96
N LEU A 304 -25.23 12.07 5.78
CA LEU A 304 -26.12 11.25 6.60
C LEU A 304 -25.68 11.26 8.06
N LEU A 305 -24.38 11.04 8.31
CA LEU A 305 -23.80 11.05 9.64
C LEU A 305 -23.86 12.44 10.30
N ASP A 306 -23.60 13.51 9.55
CA ASP A 306 -23.78 14.89 10.04
C ASP A 306 -25.21 15.15 10.50
N LYS A 307 -26.20 14.63 9.76
CA LYS A 307 -27.61 14.77 10.12
C LYS A 307 -27.94 13.98 11.39
N ILE A 308 -27.41 12.75 11.51
CA ILE A 308 -27.56 11.90 12.72
C ILE A 308 -26.94 12.59 13.95
N ARG A 309 -25.77 13.17 13.81
CA ARG A 309 -25.05 13.89 14.89
C ARG A 309 -25.59 15.29 15.16
N SER A 310 -26.37 15.86 14.25
CA SER A 310 -26.72 17.29 14.23
C SER A 310 -25.47 18.20 14.19
N THR A 311 -24.48 17.83 13.35
CA THR A 311 -23.21 18.53 13.15
C THR A 311 -23.03 18.93 11.68
N HIS A 312 -21.91 19.62 11.36
CA HIS A 312 -21.56 20.03 10.00
C HIS A 312 -20.08 19.78 9.75
N VAL A 313 -19.65 18.53 9.85
CA VAL A 313 -18.25 18.10 9.66
C VAL A 313 -17.84 18.26 8.20
N THR A 314 -18.74 17.93 7.26
CA THR A 314 -18.50 18.06 5.81
C THR A 314 -18.02 19.43 5.37
N THR A 315 -18.47 20.51 6.03
CA THR A 315 -18.03 21.88 5.68
C THR A 315 -16.63 22.21 6.17
N GLY A 316 -16.05 21.42 7.07
CA GLY A 316 -14.72 21.62 7.66
C GLY A 316 -13.62 20.83 6.99
N GLU A 317 -13.97 19.76 6.28
CA GLU A 317 -13.01 18.86 5.63
C GLU A 317 -12.47 19.40 4.31
N ALA A 318 -11.19 19.14 4.04
CA ALA A 318 -10.55 19.59 2.80
C ALA A 318 -11.12 18.83 1.59
N GLY A 319 -11.62 19.58 0.60
CA GLY A 319 -12.27 18.98 -0.57
C GLY A 319 -13.69 18.46 -0.32
N GLY A 320 -14.25 18.62 0.89
CA GLY A 320 -15.58 18.13 1.25
C GLY A 320 -15.71 16.61 1.29
N ILE A 321 -14.58 15.89 1.42
CA ILE A 321 -14.51 14.42 1.47
C ILE A 321 -13.88 13.97 2.78
N THR A 322 -14.43 12.91 3.37
CA THR A 322 -13.87 12.28 4.57
C THR A 322 -12.58 11.53 4.22
N GLN A 323 -11.50 11.82 4.95
CA GLN A 323 -10.17 11.24 4.73
C GLN A 323 -9.61 10.54 5.98
N HIS A 324 -10.33 10.58 7.10
CA HIS A 324 -9.99 9.96 8.39
C HIS A 324 -11.12 9.05 8.85
N ILE A 325 -10.80 8.07 9.71
CA ILE A 325 -11.85 7.28 10.37
C ILE A 325 -12.40 8.08 11.55
N GLY A 326 -13.62 8.57 11.42
CA GLY A 326 -14.34 9.21 12.51
C GLY A 326 -15.05 8.18 13.39
N ALA A 327 -14.85 8.20 14.70
CA ALA A 327 -15.57 7.34 15.66
C ALA A 327 -16.31 8.16 16.69
N TYR A 328 -17.60 7.91 16.86
CA TYR A 328 -18.43 8.67 17.80
C TYR A 328 -19.68 7.91 18.25
N THR A 329 -20.22 8.29 19.39
CA THR A 329 -21.40 7.66 19.98
C THR A 329 -22.61 8.58 19.92
N VAL A 330 -23.73 8.05 19.40
CA VAL A 330 -25.03 8.72 19.33
C VAL A 330 -25.96 8.09 20.34
N GLU A 331 -26.70 8.93 21.06
CA GLU A 331 -27.77 8.49 21.97
C GLU A 331 -29.10 8.53 21.22
N THR A 332 -29.74 7.37 21.06
CA THR A 332 -31.03 7.21 20.41
C THR A 332 -32.12 6.89 21.45
N SER A 333 -33.40 6.85 21.03
CA SER A 333 -34.54 6.43 21.88
C SER A 333 -34.35 5.01 22.43
N ASN A 334 -33.67 4.12 21.68
CA ASN A 334 -33.53 2.69 21.97
C ASN A 334 -32.17 2.32 22.57
N GLY A 335 -31.31 3.31 22.86
CA GLY A 335 -29.96 3.06 23.41
C GLY A 335 -28.87 3.88 22.76
N LYS A 336 -27.62 3.45 22.95
CA LYS A 336 -26.44 4.08 22.35
C LYS A 336 -26.01 3.28 21.14
N ILE A 337 -25.60 3.97 20.08
CA ILE A 337 -25.02 3.39 18.88
C ILE A 337 -23.67 4.07 18.65
N THR A 338 -22.62 3.29 18.39
CA THR A 338 -21.31 3.82 18.04
C THR A 338 -21.12 3.73 16.54
N PHE A 339 -20.90 4.87 15.90
CA PHE A 339 -20.68 4.97 14.46
C PHE A 339 -19.20 5.10 14.13
N LEU A 340 -18.78 4.41 13.07
CA LEU A 340 -17.49 4.57 12.40
C LEU A 340 -17.72 5.14 11.00
N ASP A 341 -17.26 6.36 10.75
CA ASP A 341 -17.28 6.97 9.43
C ASP A 341 -16.04 6.55 8.66
N THR A 342 -16.21 5.95 7.50
CA THR A 342 -15.10 5.49 6.66
C THR A 342 -15.02 6.27 5.35
N PRO A 343 -13.79 6.63 4.89
CA PRO A 343 -13.59 7.28 3.62
C PRO A 343 -14.13 6.45 2.46
N GLY A 344 -14.80 7.10 1.49
CA GLY A 344 -15.37 6.41 0.33
C GLY A 344 -14.39 6.18 -0.82
N HIS A 345 -13.30 6.94 -0.89
CA HIS A 345 -12.35 6.91 -2.01
C HIS A 345 -11.53 5.62 -2.04
N GLU A 346 -11.23 5.11 -3.23
CA GLU A 346 -10.46 3.89 -3.48
C GLU A 346 -9.11 3.85 -2.75
N ALA A 347 -8.42 4.99 -2.67
CA ALA A 347 -7.16 5.12 -1.94
C ALA A 347 -7.20 4.62 -0.49
N PHE A 348 -8.38 4.61 0.16
CA PHE A 348 -8.56 4.27 1.56
C PHE A 348 -9.15 2.86 1.79
N THR A 349 -8.83 1.90 0.92
CA THR A 349 -9.29 0.50 1.02
C THR A 349 -8.95 -0.15 2.36
N SER A 350 -7.73 0.07 2.88
CA SER A 350 -7.31 -0.45 4.20
C SER A 350 -8.15 0.09 5.35
N MET A 351 -8.58 1.37 5.27
CA MET A 351 -9.46 1.96 6.28
C MET A 351 -10.87 1.37 6.23
N ARG A 352 -11.43 1.09 5.04
CA ARG A 352 -12.74 0.42 4.90
C ARG A 352 -12.71 -1.00 5.43
N MET A 353 -11.68 -1.76 5.10
CA MET A 353 -11.49 -3.13 5.61
C MET A 353 -11.41 -3.14 7.15
N ARG A 354 -10.61 -2.23 7.72
CA ARG A 354 -10.49 -2.06 9.18
C ARG A 354 -11.82 -1.65 9.82
N GLY A 355 -12.56 -0.73 9.17
CA GLY A 355 -13.90 -0.34 9.60
C GLY A 355 -14.83 -1.54 9.67
N ALA A 356 -14.92 -2.37 8.62
CA ALA A 356 -15.73 -3.58 8.61
C ALA A 356 -15.33 -4.56 9.72
N GLN A 357 -14.05 -4.90 9.84
CA GLN A 357 -13.55 -5.86 10.83
C GLN A 357 -13.75 -5.43 12.29
N SER A 358 -13.99 -4.14 12.52
CA SER A 358 -14.13 -3.56 13.86
C SER A 358 -15.58 -3.37 14.29
N THR A 359 -16.56 -3.71 13.43
CA THR A 359 -17.97 -3.39 13.61
C THR A 359 -18.86 -4.62 13.60
N ASP A 360 -20.06 -4.46 14.11
CA ASP A 360 -21.10 -5.50 14.18
C ASP A 360 -22.08 -5.40 13.03
N ILE A 361 -22.35 -4.17 12.55
CA ILE A 361 -23.30 -3.87 11.50
C ILE A 361 -22.66 -2.89 10.51
N ALA A 362 -22.89 -3.09 9.22
CA ALA A 362 -22.46 -2.19 8.16
C ALA A 362 -23.66 -1.50 7.51
N ILE A 363 -23.70 -0.17 7.51
CA ILE A 363 -24.67 0.60 6.72
C ILE A 363 -24.06 0.90 5.37
N LEU A 364 -24.64 0.29 4.33
CA LEU A 364 -24.26 0.54 2.93
C LEU A 364 -25.10 1.68 2.38
N VAL A 365 -24.49 2.84 2.16
CA VAL A 365 -25.16 4.02 1.61
C VAL A 365 -25.09 4.02 0.09
N VAL A 366 -26.24 3.96 -0.58
CA VAL A 366 -26.36 4.00 -2.03
C VAL A 366 -27.27 5.16 -2.43
N ALA A 367 -26.85 5.98 -3.38
CA ALA A 367 -27.67 7.08 -3.85
C ALA A 367 -28.76 6.58 -4.82
N ALA A 368 -30.00 7.01 -4.62
CA ALA A 368 -31.15 6.58 -5.42
C ALA A 368 -31.10 7.06 -6.88
N ASP A 369 -30.33 8.10 -7.17
CA ASP A 369 -30.13 8.66 -8.51
C ASP A 369 -28.98 7.99 -9.28
N ASP A 370 -27.91 7.60 -8.58
CA ASP A 370 -26.69 7.06 -9.20
C ASP A 370 -26.70 5.51 -9.31
N GLY A 371 -27.24 4.80 -8.30
CA GLY A 371 -27.26 3.33 -8.26
C GLY A 371 -25.98 2.72 -7.70
N VAL A 372 -25.68 1.48 -8.09
CA VAL A 372 -24.51 0.73 -7.61
C VAL A 372 -23.26 1.14 -8.38
N MET A 373 -22.27 1.65 -7.68
CA MET A 373 -20.99 2.12 -8.20
C MET A 373 -19.83 1.18 -7.78
N PRO A 374 -18.65 1.22 -8.43
CA PRO A 374 -17.54 0.29 -8.14
C PRO A 374 -17.13 0.24 -6.67
N GLN A 375 -17.07 1.39 -6.00
CA GLN A 375 -16.74 1.45 -4.56
C GLN A 375 -17.87 0.92 -3.66
N THR A 376 -19.12 0.89 -4.16
CA THR A 376 -20.24 0.22 -3.47
C THR A 376 -20.03 -1.29 -3.48
N ILE A 377 -19.59 -1.84 -4.62
CA ILE A 377 -19.27 -3.27 -4.77
C ILE A 377 -18.10 -3.65 -3.84
N GLU A 378 -17.06 -2.82 -3.81
CA GLU A 378 -15.93 -2.99 -2.88
C GLU A 378 -16.40 -3.02 -1.42
N ALA A 379 -17.27 -2.08 -1.02
CA ALA A 379 -17.83 -2.03 0.32
C ALA A 379 -18.64 -3.28 0.69
N ILE A 380 -19.45 -3.81 -0.25
CA ILE A 380 -20.19 -5.06 -0.08
C ILE A 380 -19.21 -6.22 0.15
N ASN A 381 -18.15 -6.31 -0.64
CA ASN A 381 -17.15 -7.37 -0.52
C ASN A 381 -16.41 -7.30 0.81
N HIS A 382 -16.07 -6.10 1.31
CA HIS A 382 -15.44 -5.92 2.62
C HIS A 382 -16.37 -6.33 3.77
N ALA A 383 -17.64 -5.93 3.72
CA ALA A 383 -18.62 -6.30 4.73
C ALA A 383 -18.85 -7.82 4.76
N LYS A 384 -18.96 -8.45 3.58
CA LYS A 384 -19.10 -9.91 3.46
C LYS A 384 -17.85 -10.67 3.95
N ALA A 385 -16.66 -10.17 3.61
CA ALA A 385 -15.40 -10.78 4.05
C ALA A 385 -15.18 -10.65 5.57
N ALA A 386 -15.79 -9.65 6.20
CA ALA A 386 -15.79 -9.45 7.64
C ALA A 386 -16.97 -10.16 8.34
N GLU A 387 -17.87 -10.83 7.58
CA GLU A 387 -19.07 -11.51 8.08
C GLU A 387 -20.00 -10.58 8.88
N VAL A 388 -20.09 -9.30 8.47
CA VAL A 388 -20.89 -8.26 9.15
C VAL A 388 -22.25 -8.14 8.48
N GLU A 389 -23.32 -7.99 9.31
CA GLU A 389 -24.68 -7.77 8.80
C GLU A 389 -24.80 -6.43 8.08
N ILE A 390 -25.44 -6.46 6.89
CA ILE A 390 -25.55 -5.28 6.01
C ILE A 390 -26.97 -4.71 6.04
N ILE A 391 -27.07 -3.43 6.39
CA ILE A 391 -28.29 -2.64 6.23
C ILE A 391 -28.08 -1.66 5.08
N VAL A 392 -28.97 -1.63 4.10
CA VAL A 392 -28.87 -0.75 2.94
C VAL A 392 -29.63 0.53 3.19
N ALA A 393 -28.95 1.68 3.18
CA ALA A 393 -29.55 3.00 3.24
C ALA A 393 -29.59 3.62 1.83
N ILE A 394 -30.76 3.65 1.18
CA ILE A 394 -30.94 4.28 -0.12
C ILE A 394 -31.14 5.78 0.09
N ASN A 395 -30.09 6.55 -0.17
CA ASN A 395 -30.06 7.99 0.12
C ASN A 395 -30.49 8.84 -1.10
N LYS A 396 -30.72 10.13 -0.88
CA LYS A 396 -31.12 11.13 -1.87
C LYS A 396 -32.51 10.87 -2.47
N ILE A 397 -33.44 10.30 -1.68
CA ILE A 397 -34.81 10.05 -2.15
C ILE A 397 -35.59 11.35 -2.45
N ASP A 398 -35.08 12.49 -2.00
CA ASP A 398 -35.64 13.83 -2.25
C ASP A 398 -35.41 14.33 -3.68
N LYS A 399 -34.59 13.67 -4.50
CA LYS A 399 -34.32 14.04 -5.87
C LYS A 399 -35.39 13.51 -6.83
N GLU A 400 -35.78 14.30 -7.85
CA GLU A 400 -36.74 13.89 -8.89
C GLU A 400 -36.25 12.69 -9.71
N SER A 401 -34.93 12.47 -9.81
CA SER A 401 -34.30 11.36 -10.51
C SER A 401 -34.20 10.07 -9.66
N ALA A 402 -34.63 10.09 -8.41
CA ALA A 402 -34.51 8.96 -7.50
C ALA A 402 -35.32 7.75 -7.97
N ASN A 403 -34.68 6.59 -8.02
CA ASN A 403 -35.31 5.32 -8.41
C ASN A 403 -34.92 4.19 -7.46
N ILE A 404 -35.71 4.01 -6.42
CA ILE A 404 -35.47 3.02 -5.34
C ILE A 404 -35.51 1.59 -5.91
N GLU A 405 -36.48 1.28 -6.78
CA GLU A 405 -36.66 -0.07 -7.32
C GLU A 405 -35.48 -0.51 -8.19
N ARG A 406 -34.91 0.43 -8.96
CA ARG A 406 -33.70 0.17 -9.74
C ARG A 406 -32.53 -0.21 -8.85
N VAL A 407 -32.32 0.54 -7.75
CA VAL A 407 -31.23 0.28 -6.79
C VAL A 407 -31.41 -1.09 -6.13
N LYS A 408 -32.65 -1.45 -5.73
CA LYS A 408 -32.95 -2.77 -5.19
C LYS A 408 -32.62 -3.89 -6.16
N GLN A 409 -32.93 -3.71 -7.47
CA GLN A 409 -32.61 -4.69 -8.52
C GLN A 409 -31.11 -4.84 -8.71
N GLU A 410 -30.36 -3.74 -8.82
CA GLU A 410 -28.90 -3.76 -8.98
C GLU A 410 -28.22 -4.45 -7.79
N LEU A 411 -28.67 -4.21 -6.54
CA LEU A 411 -28.10 -4.84 -5.34
C LEU A 411 -28.42 -6.34 -5.23
N THR A 412 -29.51 -6.79 -5.83
CA THR A 412 -29.86 -8.22 -5.87
C THR A 412 -28.81 -9.04 -6.65
N GLU A 413 -28.14 -8.46 -7.65
CA GLU A 413 -27.02 -9.10 -8.36
C GLU A 413 -25.86 -9.44 -7.42
N TYR A 414 -25.72 -8.68 -6.34
CA TYR A 414 -24.70 -8.87 -5.28
C TYR A 414 -25.22 -9.65 -4.06
N GLN A 415 -26.35 -10.38 -4.21
CA GLN A 415 -26.96 -11.20 -3.14
C GLN A 415 -27.50 -10.39 -1.96
N LEU A 416 -27.77 -9.11 -2.14
CA LEU A 416 -28.48 -8.28 -1.16
C LEU A 416 -29.93 -8.21 -1.62
N ILE A 417 -30.76 -9.14 -1.12
CA ILE A 417 -32.16 -9.28 -1.53
C ILE A 417 -33.05 -8.62 -0.47
N PRO A 418 -33.91 -7.67 -0.85
CA PRO A 418 -34.83 -7.02 0.08
C PRO A 418 -35.78 -8.02 0.76
N GLU A 419 -36.18 -7.73 2.02
CA GLU A 419 -37.18 -8.51 2.73
C GLU A 419 -38.52 -8.59 1.96
N ASP A 420 -38.91 -7.50 1.29
CA ASP A 420 -40.13 -7.44 0.45
C ASP A 420 -40.11 -8.48 -0.68
N TRP A 421 -38.91 -8.90 -1.11
CA TRP A 421 -38.72 -9.91 -2.19
C TRP A 421 -38.34 -11.28 -1.64
N GLY A 422 -38.45 -11.46 -0.32
CA GLY A 422 -38.19 -12.74 0.36
C GLY A 422 -36.70 -12.96 0.72
N GLY A 423 -35.89 -11.92 0.77
CA GLY A 423 -34.53 -11.92 1.27
C GLY A 423 -34.45 -11.64 2.75
N SER A 424 -33.21 -11.39 3.24
CA SER A 424 -32.90 -11.07 4.63
C SER A 424 -32.32 -9.67 4.83
N THR A 425 -32.04 -8.93 3.76
CA THR A 425 -31.38 -7.62 3.84
C THR A 425 -32.39 -6.51 4.04
N ILE A 426 -32.17 -5.68 5.05
CA ILE A 426 -33.01 -4.52 5.38
C ILE A 426 -32.67 -3.35 4.46
N PHE A 427 -33.68 -2.76 3.82
CA PHE A 427 -33.55 -1.59 2.98
C PHE A 427 -34.29 -0.40 3.55
N CYS A 428 -33.59 0.68 3.86
CA CYS A 428 -34.13 1.91 4.42
C CYS A 428 -33.98 3.06 3.41
N PRO A 429 -35.07 3.56 2.81
CA PRO A 429 -35.02 4.78 2.02
C PRO A 429 -34.86 5.99 2.94
N VAL A 430 -33.82 6.83 2.66
CA VAL A 430 -33.46 7.97 3.50
C VAL A 430 -33.15 9.21 2.67
N SER A 431 -33.28 10.38 3.26
CA SER A 431 -32.73 11.63 2.76
C SER A 431 -31.88 12.31 3.81
N ALA A 432 -30.59 12.34 3.60
CA ALA A 432 -29.66 13.08 4.46
C ALA A 432 -29.97 14.60 4.47
N HIS A 433 -30.53 15.12 3.37
CA HIS A 433 -30.86 16.54 3.21
C HIS A 433 -32.10 16.92 4.05
N THR A 434 -33.22 16.24 3.85
CA THR A 434 -34.47 16.51 4.58
C THR A 434 -34.47 15.93 5.99
N GLY A 435 -33.83 14.79 6.20
CA GLY A 435 -33.85 14.02 7.44
C GLY A 435 -34.91 12.93 7.46
N GLU A 436 -35.59 12.71 6.34
CA GLU A 436 -36.62 11.69 6.18
C GLU A 436 -36.00 10.27 6.23
N GLY A 437 -36.67 9.32 6.89
CA GLY A 437 -36.23 7.92 7.03
C GLY A 437 -35.09 7.68 8.01
N ILE A 438 -34.44 8.72 8.57
CA ILE A 438 -33.27 8.53 9.45
C ILE A 438 -33.65 7.87 10.78
N SER A 439 -34.77 8.23 11.35
CA SER A 439 -35.25 7.58 12.61
C SER A 439 -35.54 6.11 12.38
N GLU A 440 -36.16 5.77 11.25
CA GLU A 440 -36.45 4.39 10.86
C GLU A 440 -35.14 3.59 10.65
N LEU A 441 -34.14 4.18 10.02
CA LEU A 441 -32.81 3.56 9.87
C LEU A 441 -32.19 3.25 11.24
N LEU A 442 -32.25 4.18 12.19
CA LEU A 442 -31.69 3.98 13.54
C LEU A 442 -32.49 2.92 14.35
N ASP A 443 -33.79 2.85 14.17
CA ASP A 443 -34.63 1.81 14.78
C ASP A 443 -34.31 0.44 14.19
N MET A 444 -34.07 0.33 12.86
CA MET A 444 -33.65 -0.92 12.22
C MET A 444 -32.27 -1.37 12.68
N VAL A 445 -31.31 -0.44 12.85
CA VAL A 445 -29.99 -0.75 13.42
C VAL A 445 -30.13 -1.30 14.84
N SER A 446 -30.99 -0.70 15.68
CA SER A 446 -31.21 -1.16 17.05
C SER A 446 -31.87 -2.55 17.06
N LEU A 447 -32.84 -2.80 16.18
CA LEU A 447 -33.50 -4.09 16.06
C LEU A 447 -32.53 -5.19 15.61
N THR A 448 -31.70 -4.90 14.62
CA THR A 448 -30.66 -5.83 14.16
C THR A 448 -29.67 -6.15 15.28
N ALA A 449 -29.28 -5.14 16.09
CA ALA A 449 -28.40 -5.34 17.23
C ALA A 449 -29.02 -6.24 18.32
N GLU A 450 -30.34 -6.13 18.56
CA GLU A 450 -31.07 -7.02 19.47
C GLU A 450 -31.07 -8.47 18.95
N VAL A 451 -31.28 -8.67 17.64
CA VAL A 451 -31.25 -10.00 17.02
C VAL A 451 -29.87 -10.64 17.09
N LEU A 452 -28.81 -9.83 16.98
CA LEU A 452 -27.42 -10.29 17.11
C LEU A 452 -27.01 -10.59 18.57
N GLU A 453 -27.84 -10.27 19.57
CA GLU A 453 -27.54 -10.46 21.00
C GLU A 453 -26.13 -10.00 21.40
N LEU A 454 -25.76 -8.75 21.07
CA LEU A 454 -24.43 -8.22 21.31
C LEU A 454 -24.14 -8.09 22.81
N LYS A 455 -23.26 -8.93 23.33
CA LYS A 455 -22.89 -8.99 24.75
C LYS A 455 -21.36 -8.82 24.92
N ALA A 456 -20.94 -8.23 26.04
CA ALA A 456 -19.54 -8.18 26.44
C ALA A 456 -19.41 -8.19 27.96
N ASN A 457 -18.31 -8.71 28.48
CA ASN A 457 -17.99 -8.68 29.90
C ASN A 457 -17.20 -7.38 30.22
N PRO A 458 -17.76 -6.45 31.00
CA PRO A 458 -17.07 -5.19 31.36
C PRO A 458 -16.03 -5.37 32.46
N ASP A 459 -16.11 -6.44 33.27
CA ASP A 459 -15.26 -6.65 34.46
C ASP A 459 -13.87 -7.25 34.12
N ARG A 460 -13.61 -7.61 32.85
CA ARG A 460 -12.31 -8.13 32.43
C ARG A 460 -11.35 -7.01 32.04
N LYS A 461 -10.06 -7.38 31.80
CA LYS A 461 -9.06 -6.48 31.24
C LYS A 461 -9.52 -5.95 29.89
N ALA A 462 -9.30 -4.66 29.67
CA ALA A 462 -9.72 -4.02 28.44
C ALA A 462 -8.95 -4.59 27.24
N ARG A 463 -9.72 -4.91 26.20
CA ARG A 463 -9.23 -5.25 24.88
C ARG A 463 -9.97 -4.42 23.83
N GLY A 464 -9.24 -3.88 22.87
CA GLY A 464 -9.79 -3.03 21.82
C GLY A 464 -8.91 -3.00 20.60
N ILE A 465 -9.32 -2.25 19.60
CA ILE A 465 -8.61 -2.09 18.35
C ILE A 465 -8.27 -0.61 18.10
N VAL A 466 -7.09 -0.35 17.54
CA VAL A 466 -6.68 0.99 17.15
C VAL A 466 -7.35 1.35 15.82
N LEU A 467 -8.22 2.34 15.85
CA LEU A 467 -8.86 2.86 14.64
C LEU A 467 -7.89 3.78 13.89
N GLU A 468 -7.24 4.69 14.62
CA GLU A 468 -6.36 5.70 14.07
C GLU A 468 -5.31 6.13 15.09
N ALA A 469 -4.14 6.56 14.60
CA ALA A 469 -3.07 7.04 15.48
C ALA A 469 -2.37 8.26 14.85
N GLN A 470 -2.00 9.22 15.72
CA GLN A 470 -1.41 10.50 15.32
C GLN A 470 -0.33 10.96 16.31
N LEU A 471 0.51 11.87 15.84
CA LEU A 471 1.54 12.50 16.64
C LEU A 471 1.22 13.98 16.89
N ASP A 472 0.74 14.31 18.08
CA ASP A 472 0.44 15.70 18.47
C ASP A 472 1.69 16.35 19.10
N LYS A 473 2.06 17.54 18.64
CA LYS A 473 3.25 18.27 19.15
C LYS A 473 3.23 18.58 20.65
N GLY A 474 2.03 18.68 21.24
CA GLY A 474 1.85 19.03 22.66
C GLY A 474 1.54 17.86 23.56
N ARG A 475 0.83 16.87 23.03
CA ARG A 475 0.32 15.70 23.75
C ARG A 475 1.19 14.45 23.55
N GLY A 476 2.01 14.40 22.49
CA GLY A 476 2.80 13.25 22.09
C GLY A 476 1.99 12.27 21.24
N PRO A 477 2.34 10.96 21.26
CA PRO A 477 1.55 9.94 20.58
C PRO A 477 0.13 9.87 21.14
N VAL A 478 -0.84 9.86 20.24
CA VAL A 478 -2.28 9.76 20.51
C VAL A 478 -2.84 8.64 19.65
N ALA A 479 -3.60 7.74 20.24
CA ALA A 479 -4.28 6.68 19.52
C ALA A 479 -5.78 6.73 19.82
N THR A 480 -6.61 6.64 18.80
CA THR A 480 -8.07 6.43 18.94
C THR A 480 -8.32 4.94 18.97
N VAL A 481 -8.79 4.45 20.10
CA VAL A 481 -9.04 3.03 20.34
C VAL A 481 -10.55 2.81 20.54
N LEU A 482 -11.07 1.80 19.87
CA LEU A 482 -12.40 1.27 20.13
C LEU A 482 -12.27 0.12 21.13
N VAL A 483 -12.83 0.29 22.32
CA VAL A 483 -12.86 -0.78 23.32
C VAL A 483 -13.89 -1.82 22.89
N GLN A 484 -13.48 -3.08 22.72
CA GLN A 484 -14.37 -4.17 22.33
C GLN A 484 -14.84 -4.99 23.53
N LYS A 485 -13.91 -5.30 24.44
CA LYS A 485 -14.20 -6.11 25.65
C LYS A 485 -13.53 -5.46 26.86
N GLY A 486 -14.09 -5.68 28.04
CA GLY A 486 -13.57 -5.14 29.29
C GLY A 486 -13.79 -3.63 29.44
N THR A 487 -13.22 -3.06 30.49
CA THR A 487 -13.26 -1.61 30.75
C THR A 487 -11.84 -1.07 30.89
N LEU A 488 -11.53 -0.05 30.11
CA LEU A 488 -10.23 0.64 30.16
C LEU A 488 -10.29 1.78 31.17
N HIS A 489 -9.32 1.82 32.08
CA HIS A 489 -9.23 2.85 33.11
C HIS A 489 -8.03 3.76 32.95
N VAL A 490 -8.15 5.00 33.41
CA VAL A 490 -6.98 5.90 33.49
C VAL A 490 -6.01 5.36 34.51
N GLY A 491 -4.81 5.05 34.07
CA GLY A 491 -3.74 4.48 34.89
C GLY A 491 -3.36 3.04 34.54
N ASP A 492 -4.12 2.39 33.65
CA ASP A 492 -3.82 1.05 33.18
C ASP A 492 -2.54 1.02 32.36
N ALA A 493 -1.80 -0.07 32.46
CA ALA A 493 -0.68 -0.36 31.58
C ALA A 493 -1.24 -1.01 30.33
N ILE A 494 -0.88 -0.50 29.15
CA ILE A 494 -1.39 -0.99 27.86
C ILE A 494 -0.25 -1.38 26.94
N ALA A 495 -0.43 -2.43 26.18
CA ALA A 495 0.36 -2.82 25.02
C ALA A 495 -0.51 -2.64 23.77
N VAL A 496 0.03 -1.99 22.75
CA VAL A 496 -0.66 -1.68 21.51
C VAL A 496 0.32 -1.98 20.38
N GLY A 497 0.30 -3.22 19.89
CA GLY A 497 1.27 -3.67 18.89
C GLY A 497 2.72 -3.35 19.28
N ASN A 498 3.39 -2.52 18.50
CA ASN A 498 4.76 -2.08 18.75
C ASN A 498 4.90 -1.03 19.88
N ALA A 499 3.79 -0.39 20.27
CA ALA A 499 3.77 0.65 21.29
C ALA A 499 3.33 0.09 22.65
N HIS A 500 3.84 0.66 23.71
CA HIS A 500 3.42 0.38 25.08
C HIS A 500 3.32 1.66 25.88
N GLY A 501 2.62 1.63 26.99
CA GLY A 501 2.56 2.82 27.84
C GLY A 501 1.58 2.68 29.00
N LYS A 502 1.37 3.79 29.67
CA LYS A 502 0.37 3.92 30.73
C LYS A 502 -0.64 4.96 30.33
N VAL A 503 -1.92 4.62 30.42
CA VAL A 503 -3.01 5.55 30.09
C VAL A 503 -2.96 6.76 31.02
N ARG A 504 -2.52 7.90 30.51
CA ARG A 504 -2.44 9.17 31.27
C ARG A 504 -3.75 9.90 31.28
N ALA A 505 -4.46 9.86 30.17
CA ALA A 505 -5.78 10.45 30.02
C ALA A 505 -6.51 9.77 28.86
N MET A 506 -7.83 9.70 28.96
CA MET A 506 -8.75 9.31 27.90
C MET A 506 -9.67 10.48 27.58
N ILE A 507 -9.93 10.69 26.29
CA ILE A 507 -10.80 11.77 25.81
C ILE A 507 -11.86 11.10 24.93
N ASN A 508 -13.12 11.44 25.14
CA ASN A 508 -14.21 10.92 24.33
C ASN A 508 -14.39 11.75 23.03
N ASP A 509 -15.29 11.29 22.17
CA ASP A 509 -15.72 11.94 20.91
C ASP A 509 -16.15 13.41 21.06
N LYS A 510 -16.62 13.82 22.25
CA LYS A 510 -17.05 15.19 22.58
C LYS A 510 -15.89 16.04 23.16
N GLY A 511 -14.65 15.57 23.12
CA GLY A 511 -13.46 16.27 23.63
C GLY A 511 -13.38 16.33 25.17
N LYS A 512 -14.22 15.57 25.90
CA LYS A 512 -14.23 15.56 27.36
C LYS A 512 -13.34 14.43 27.90
N ARG A 513 -12.61 14.72 28.97
CA ARG A 513 -11.84 13.69 29.69
C ARG A 513 -12.76 12.75 30.43
N ILE A 514 -12.58 11.48 30.22
CA ILE A 514 -13.27 10.40 30.93
C ILE A 514 -12.27 9.58 31.74
N LYS A 515 -12.74 8.85 32.75
CA LYS A 515 -11.88 8.01 33.60
C LYS A 515 -11.96 6.55 33.19
N ASP A 516 -13.11 6.13 32.74
CA ASP A 516 -13.44 4.75 32.43
C ASP A 516 -14.09 4.69 31.04
N ALA A 517 -13.70 3.71 30.23
CA ALA A 517 -14.25 3.46 28.90
C ALA A 517 -14.64 1.98 28.82
N GLY A 518 -15.95 1.73 28.78
CA GLY A 518 -16.52 0.38 28.64
C GLY A 518 -16.57 -0.10 27.18
N PRO A 519 -17.13 -1.28 26.96
CA PRO A 519 -17.27 -1.87 25.62
C PRO A 519 -18.01 -0.94 24.64
N SER A 520 -17.64 -1.04 23.37
CA SER A 520 -18.18 -0.25 22.24
C SER A 520 -17.96 1.28 22.37
N THR A 521 -17.05 1.72 23.25
CA THR A 521 -16.77 3.15 23.44
C THR A 521 -15.47 3.54 22.70
N PRO A 522 -15.52 4.48 21.75
CA PRO A 522 -14.32 5.04 21.13
C PRO A 522 -13.67 6.07 22.04
N VAL A 523 -12.36 5.98 22.24
CA VAL A 523 -11.60 6.89 23.08
C VAL A 523 -10.24 7.24 22.51
N GLU A 524 -9.86 8.52 22.60
CA GLU A 524 -8.47 8.94 22.38
C GLU A 524 -7.65 8.65 23.63
N ILE A 525 -6.57 7.90 23.48
CA ILE A 525 -5.66 7.51 24.56
C ILE A 525 -4.39 8.33 24.46
N LEU A 526 -3.93 8.86 25.61
CA LEU A 526 -2.69 9.59 25.78
C LEU A 526 -1.76 8.82 26.71
N GLY A 527 -0.48 8.70 26.33
CA GLY A 527 0.54 8.13 27.24
C GLY A 527 1.31 6.96 26.65
N LEU A 528 1.16 6.68 25.36
CA LEU A 528 1.94 5.70 24.63
C LEU A 528 3.39 6.15 24.43
N SER A 529 4.31 5.18 24.27
CA SER A 529 5.73 5.42 23.99
C SER A 529 5.96 5.91 22.56
N GLU A 530 5.22 5.34 21.61
CA GLU A 530 5.31 5.58 20.16
C GLU A 530 3.93 5.64 19.55
N VAL A 531 3.84 6.01 18.29
CA VAL A 531 2.59 5.96 17.52
C VAL A 531 2.38 4.52 17.05
N PRO A 532 1.30 3.83 17.49
CA PRO A 532 1.01 2.47 17.04
C PRO A 532 0.53 2.45 15.59
N TYR A 533 0.58 1.29 14.96
CA TYR A 533 -0.07 1.11 13.67
C TYR A 533 -1.59 1.01 13.84
N ALA A 534 -2.30 1.54 12.89
CA ALA A 534 -3.75 1.45 12.88
C ALA A 534 -4.20 0.01 12.53
N GLY A 535 -5.19 -0.50 13.27
CA GLY A 535 -5.65 -1.89 13.21
C GLY A 535 -4.96 -2.84 14.21
N GLU A 536 -3.96 -2.38 14.96
CA GLU A 536 -3.35 -3.18 16.02
C GLU A 536 -4.26 -3.33 17.23
N VAL A 537 -4.13 -4.47 17.93
CA VAL A 537 -4.90 -4.76 19.12
C VAL A 537 -4.29 -4.03 20.32
N CYS A 538 -5.14 -3.31 21.05
CA CYS A 538 -4.82 -2.69 22.34
C CYS A 538 -5.23 -3.63 23.47
N MET A 539 -4.31 -3.99 24.35
CA MET A 539 -4.54 -4.88 25.49
C MET A 539 -4.10 -4.24 26.78
N ALA A 540 -4.95 -4.28 27.79
CA ALA A 540 -4.59 -3.88 29.16
C ALA A 540 -3.83 -5.02 29.86
N MET A 541 -2.71 -4.68 30.48
CA MET A 541 -1.77 -5.59 31.18
C MET A 541 -1.71 -5.27 32.67
N ASP A 542 -1.27 -6.24 33.48
CA ASP A 542 -1.09 -6.05 34.91
C ASP A 542 0.02 -5.08 35.26
N SER A 543 1.04 -5.01 34.43
CA SER A 543 2.18 -4.15 34.67
C SER A 543 2.78 -3.53 33.40
N GLU A 544 3.38 -2.37 33.54
CA GLU A 544 4.11 -1.69 32.45
C GLU A 544 5.30 -2.53 31.94
N LYS A 545 5.89 -3.39 32.76
CA LYS A 545 6.95 -4.32 32.34
C LYS A 545 6.44 -5.37 31.38
N GLU A 546 5.24 -5.88 31.63
CA GLU A 546 4.58 -6.88 30.82
C GLU A 546 4.15 -6.29 29.48
N ALA A 547 3.48 -5.11 29.52
CA ALA A 547 3.14 -4.35 28.33
C ALA A 547 4.36 -4.09 27.43
N ARG A 548 5.49 -3.70 28.04
CA ARG A 548 6.73 -3.51 27.29
C ARG A 548 7.27 -4.82 26.71
N SER A 549 7.24 -5.92 27.47
CA SER A 549 7.72 -7.23 26.97
C SER A 549 6.91 -7.71 25.78
N VAL A 550 5.60 -7.46 25.78
CA VAL A 550 4.71 -7.76 24.64
C VAL A 550 5.07 -6.88 23.43
N ALA A 551 5.21 -5.57 23.61
CA ALA A 551 5.61 -4.66 22.53
C ALA A 551 6.99 -5.02 21.94
N ASP A 552 7.97 -5.38 22.79
CA ASP A 552 9.31 -5.80 22.35
C ASP A 552 9.23 -7.08 21.47
N LYS A 553 8.29 -8.01 21.76
CA LYS A 553 8.03 -9.21 20.93
C LYS A 553 7.44 -8.86 19.59
N PHE A 554 6.45 -7.95 19.52
CA PHE A 554 5.88 -7.45 18.27
C PHE A 554 6.94 -6.78 17.38
N ILE A 555 7.83 -5.96 17.99
CA ILE A 555 8.93 -5.32 17.26
C ILE A 555 9.92 -6.37 16.71
N ALA A 556 10.25 -7.39 17.51
CA ALA A 556 11.17 -8.46 17.11
C ALA A 556 10.60 -9.25 15.92
N TYR A 557 9.35 -9.64 15.99
CA TYR A 557 8.63 -10.34 14.92
C TYR A 557 8.52 -9.51 13.64
N GLY A 558 8.12 -8.24 13.76
CA GLY A 558 8.07 -7.34 12.59
C GLY A 558 9.42 -7.21 11.90
N ARG A 559 10.52 -7.15 12.67
CA ARG A 559 11.88 -7.11 12.13
C ARG A 559 12.27 -8.43 11.45
N GLU A 560 11.93 -9.56 12.04
CA GLU A 560 12.20 -10.89 11.48
C GLU A 560 11.45 -11.09 10.16
N LYS A 561 10.17 -10.70 10.11
CA LYS A 561 9.35 -10.73 8.90
C LYS A 561 9.95 -9.88 7.78
N MET A 562 10.35 -8.64 8.06
CA MET A 562 11.04 -7.78 7.08
C MET A 562 12.35 -8.39 6.57
N LEU A 563 13.13 -9.03 7.45
CA LEU A 563 14.39 -9.68 7.06
C LEU A 563 14.15 -10.92 6.21
N SER A 564 13.11 -11.70 6.47
CA SER A 564 12.74 -12.86 5.65
C SER A 564 12.26 -12.45 4.26
N GLU A 565 11.44 -11.42 4.17
CA GLU A 565 10.97 -10.84 2.90
C GLU A 565 12.15 -10.29 2.06
N THR A 566 13.10 -9.62 2.71
CA THR A 566 14.30 -9.09 2.03
C THR A 566 15.24 -10.21 1.55
N LYS A 567 15.36 -11.32 2.30
CA LYS A 567 16.18 -12.48 1.89
C LYS A 567 15.58 -13.23 0.70
N SER A 568 14.26 -13.32 0.61
CA SER A 568 13.59 -13.99 -0.52
C SER A 568 13.75 -13.24 -1.85
N GLN A 569 14.06 -11.94 -1.82
CA GLN A 569 14.25 -11.08 -3.00
C GLN A 569 15.69 -11.08 -3.57
N LEU A 570 16.64 -11.79 -2.99
CA LEU A 570 18.05 -11.81 -3.40
C LEU A 570 18.46 -13.16 -4.01
N SER A 571 17.64 -13.70 -4.92
CA SER A 571 18.05 -14.79 -5.79
C SER A 571 19.04 -14.27 -6.87
N LEU A 572 19.98 -15.12 -7.29
CA LEU A 572 20.89 -14.78 -8.40
C LEU A 572 20.14 -14.57 -9.72
N ASP A 573 18.99 -15.22 -9.89
CA ASP A 573 18.12 -15.07 -11.04
C ASP A 573 17.42 -13.69 -11.03
N ASP A 574 16.94 -13.24 -9.85
CA ASP A 574 16.39 -11.89 -9.67
C ASP A 574 17.44 -10.78 -9.88
N LEU A 575 18.72 -11.06 -9.55
CA LEU A 575 19.81 -10.12 -9.82
C LEU A 575 20.10 -10.00 -11.33
N PHE A 576 19.96 -11.09 -12.09
CA PHE A 576 20.08 -11.05 -13.56
C PHE A 576 18.90 -10.32 -14.19
N ASP A 577 17.68 -10.53 -13.68
CA ASP A 577 16.48 -9.82 -14.12
C ASP A 577 16.57 -8.32 -13.78
N GLN A 578 17.09 -7.95 -12.61
CA GLN A 578 17.38 -6.55 -12.25
C GLN A 578 18.47 -5.91 -13.12
N ILE A 579 19.51 -6.66 -13.50
CA ILE A 579 20.54 -6.14 -14.40
C ILE A 579 20.00 -5.99 -15.83
N GLN A 580 19.09 -6.84 -16.26
CA GLN A 580 18.41 -6.76 -17.55
C GLN A 580 17.29 -5.68 -17.54
N ALA A 581 16.65 -5.46 -16.41
CA ALA A 581 15.70 -4.37 -16.14
C ALA A 581 16.39 -3.01 -15.86
N GLY A 582 17.70 -2.92 -15.97
CA GLY A 582 18.51 -1.73 -15.65
C GLY A 582 18.20 -0.44 -16.42
N SER A 583 17.04 -0.36 -17.06
CA SER A 583 16.46 0.83 -17.69
C SER A 583 15.28 1.44 -16.94
N VAL A 584 14.77 0.77 -15.89
CA VAL A 584 13.61 1.32 -15.13
C VAL A 584 14.09 2.51 -14.29
N LYS A 585 13.46 3.67 -14.51
CA LYS A 585 13.74 4.88 -13.74
C LYS A 585 13.05 4.77 -12.39
N GLU A 586 13.75 5.02 -11.28
CA GLU A 586 13.17 5.01 -9.93
C GLU A 586 12.77 6.41 -9.49
N LEU A 587 11.54 6.58 -9.05
CA LEU A 587 11.05 7.78 -8.37
C LEU A 587 10.93 7.50 -6.87
N ASN A 588 11.90 7.97 -6.11
CA ASN A 588 11.95 7.77 -4.67
C ASN A 588 11.12 8.83 -3.95
N ILE A 589 10.28 8.41 -3.00
CA ILE A 589 9.35 9.28 -2.27
C ILE A 589 9.45 9.04 -0.76
N ILE A 590 9.36 10.11 0.02
CA ILE A 590 9.15 10.09 1.47
C ILE A 590 7.77 10.66 1.75
N VAL A 591 6.93 9.91 2.47
CA VAL A 591 5.56 10.32 2.81
C VAL A 591 5.47 10.72 4.27
N LYS A 592 4.94 11.92 4.55
CA LYS A 592 4.58 12.38 5.88
C LYS A 592 3.12 12.79 5.92
N ALA A 593 2.35 12.25 6.86
CA ALA A 593 0.95 12.60 7.03
C ALA A 593 0.59 12.90 8.49
N ASP A 594 -0.60 13.41 8.70
CA ASP A 594 -1.13 13.72 10.03
C ASP A 594 -1.49 12.47 10.83
N VAL A 595 -2.03 11.43 10.18
CA VAL A 595 -2.42 10.17 10.80
C VAL A 595 -1.83 8.96 10.07
N GLN A 596 -1.72 7.84 10.77
CA GLN A 596 -1.11 6.62 10.25
C GLN A 596 -1.87 6.05 9.04
N GLY A 597 -3.20 6.05 9.09
CA GLY A 597 -4.01 5.57 7.96
C GLY A 597 -3.83 6.39 6.69
N SER A 598 -3.62 7.71 6.80
CA SER A 598 -3.29 8.57 5.65
C SER A 598 -1.91 8.24 5.06
N VAL A 599 -0.91 7.91 5.89
CA VAL A 599 0.41 7.45 5.41
C VAL A 599 0.25 6.17 4.58
N GLU A 600 -0.50 5.20 5.08
CA GLU A 600 -0.76 3.92 4.39
C GLU A 600 -1.49 4.14 3.06
N ALA A 601 -2.53 4.97 3.06
CA ALA A 601 -3.33 5.25 1.87
C ALA A 601 -2.52 5.94 0.77
N VAL A 602 -1.75 6.98 1.13
CA VAL A 602 -0.88 7.69 0.19
C VAL A 602 0.20 6.76 -0.35
N LYS A 603 0.85 5.97 0.52
CA LYS A 603 1.86 4.99 0.12
C LYS A 603 1.30 3.99 -0.89
N GLN A 604 0.20 3.31 -0.57
CA GLN A 604 -0.43 2.31 -1.44
C GLN A 604 -0.89 2.91 -2.77
N SER A 605 -1.43 4.13 -2.75
CA SER A 605 -1.89 4.80 -3.97
C SER A 605 -0.75 5.18 -4.89
N LEU A 606 0.37 5.65 -4.34
CA LEU A 606 1.55 6.02 -5.12
C LEU A 606 2.29 4.78 -5.66
N GLU A 607 2.40 3.70 -4.89
CA GLU A 607 3.01 2.44 -5.34
C GLU A 607 2.21 1.78 -6.46
N LYS A 608 0.88 1.95 -6.50
CA LYS A 608 0.02 1.48 -7.61
C LYS A 608 0.29 2.18 -8.94
N LEU A 609 0.87 3.37 -8.94
CA LEU A 609 1.21 4.12 -10.17
C LEU A 609 2.43 3.54 -10.89
N THR A 610 3.20 2.64 -10.26
CA THR A 610 4.37 1.99 -10.85
C THR A 610 4.00 1.33 -12.18
N ASN A 611 4.80 1.62 -13.20
CA ASN A 611 4.69 1.02 -14.54
C ASN A 611 6.04 0.39 -14.96
N ASP A 612 6.08 -0.22 -16.14
CA ASP A 612 7.28 -0.92 -16.64
C ASP A 612 8.48 0.00 -16.88
N GLU A 613 8.28 1.33 -17.03
CA GLU A 613 9.31 2.32 -17.34
C GLU A 613 9.75 3.13 -16.10
N VAL A 614 8.82 3.37 -15.15
CA VAL A 614 9.09 4.15 -13.94
C VAL A 614 8.55 3.42 -12.71
N ALA A 615 9.40 3.07 -11.77
CA ALA A 615 9.04 2.47 -10.50
C ALA A 615 8.94 3.56 -9.42
N VAL A 616 7.75 3.70 -8.83
CA VAL A 616 7.52 4.59 -7.68
C VAL A 616 7.81 3.82 -6.39
N LYS A 617 8.79 4.30 -5.61
CA LYS A 617 9.24 3.63 -4.39
C LYS A 617 9.11 4.55 -3.18
N VAL A 618 8.26 4.17 -2.24
CA VAL A 618 8.15 4.89 -0.96
C VAL A 618 9.20 4.34 0.01
N ILE A 619 10.29 5.11 0.19
CA ILE A 619 11.42 4.72 1.05
C ILE A 619 11.05 4.80 2.52
N HIS A 620 10.32 5.86 2.91
CA HIS A 620 9.95 6.10 4.30
C HIS A 620 8.56 6.71 4.39
N GLY A 621 7.75 6.19 5.31
CA GLY A 621 6.47 6.75 5.70
C GLY A 621 6.44 7.03 7.19
N GLY A 622 5.89 8.18 7.59
CA GLY A 622 5.81 8.51 9.01
C GLY A 622 4.75 9.56 9.33
N VAL A 623 4.30 9.54 10.57
CA VAL A 623 3.26 10.44 11.09
C VAL A 623 3.88 11.69 11.69
N GLY A 624 3.22 12.83 11.52
CA GLY A 624 3.58 14.11 12.11
C GLY A 624 4.24 15.08 11.14
N ALA A 625 4.75 16.19 11.66
CA ALA A 625 5.38 17.25 10.87
C ALA A 625 6.66 16.77 10.18
N ILE A 626 6.96 17.32 9.02
CA ILE A 626 8.23 17.06 8.33
C ILE A 626 9.37 17.70 9.14
N ASN A 627 10.39 16.91 9.51
CA ASN A 627 11.51 17.30 10.30
C ASN A 627 12.82 17.35 9.48
N GLU A 628 13.90 17.83 10.08
CA GLU A 628 15.22 17.94 9.43
C GLU A 628 15.81 16.58 9.03
N SER A 629 15.55 15.53 9.83
CA SER A 629 16.02 14.17 9.51
C SER A 629 15.34 13.60 8.25
N ASP A 630 14.07 13.94 8.01
CA ASP A 630 13.35 13.56 6.79
C ASP A 630 13.98 14.22 5.56
N VAL A 631 14.39 15.49 5.69
CA VAL A 631 15.08 16.23 4.61
C VAL A 631 16.45 15.63 4.32
N MET A 632 17.22 15.28 5.37
CA MET A 632 18.52 14.62 5.21
C MET A 632 18.37 13.26 4.51
N LEU A 633 17.34 12.49 4.86
CA LEU A 633 17.06 11.21 4.20
C LEU A 633 16.68 11.43 2.74
N ALA A 634 15.86 12.42 2.44
CA ALA A 634 15.46 12.76 1.08
C ALA A 634 16.66 13.19 0.21
N SER A 635 17.53 14.03 0.77
CA SER A 635 18.78 14.47 0.12
C SER A 635 19.71 13.27 -0.18
N ALA A 636 19.87 12.35 0.79
CA ALA A 636 20.71 11.17 0.62
C ALA A 636 20.18 10.15 -0.39
N SER A 637 18.86 10.07 -0.54
CA SER A 637 18.17 9.09 -1.41
C SER A 637 17.69 9.69 -2.73
N ASN A 638 17.95 10.96 -2.99
CA ASN A 638 17.39 11.72 -4.12
C ASN A 638 15.85 11.57 -4.20
N ALA A 639 15.19 11.71 -3.06
CA ALA A 639 13.76 11.49 -2.91
C ALA A 639 12.99 12.81 -2.81
N ILE A 640 11.73 12.79 -3.25
CA ILE A 640 10.75 13.88 -3.08
C ILE A 640 10.02 13.68 -1.75
N ILE A 641 9.80 14.75 -1.00
CA ILE A 641 9.01 14.70 0.24
C ILE A 641 7.56 15.10 -0.06
N ILE A 642 6.63 14.19 0.22
CA ILE A 642 5.19 14.44 0.14
C ILE A 642 4.65 14.62 1.56
N GLY A 643 4.14 15.81 1.85
CA GLY A 643 3.46 16.13 3.10
C GLY A 643 1.94 16.15 2.89
N PHE A 644 1.23 15.19 3.49
CA PHE A 644 -0.22 15.12 3.42
C PHE A 644 -0.84 15.68 4.71
N ASN A 645 -1.60 16.76 4.57
CA ASN A 645 -2.23 17.52 5.67
C ASN A 645 -1.27 18.00 6.78
N VAL A 646 0.05 17.92 6.58
CA VAL A 646 1.10 18.35 7.51
C VAL A 646 1.86 19.58 7.02
N ARG A 647 2.64 20.18 7.91
CA ARG A 647 3.51 21.29 7.59
C ARG A 647 4.94 21.01 8.05
N PRO A 648 5.94 21.47 7.29
CA PRO A 648 7.32 21.33 7.68
C PRO A 648 7.64 22.20 8.92
N GLU A 649 8.56 21.73 9.73
CA GLU A 649 9.17 22.56 10.77
C GLU A 649 10.06 23.66 10.15
N PRO A 650 10.26 24.79 10.82
CA PRO A 650 11.09 25.85 10.29
C PRO A 650 12.50 25.39 9.89
N ALA A 651 13.13 24.54 10.73
CA ALA A 651 14.44 23.96 10.45
C ALA A 651 14.44 23.07 9.19
N ALA A 652 13.40 22.22 9.05
CA ALA A 652 13.24 21.37 7.86
C ALA A 652 13.06 22.18 6.58
N LYS A 653 12.32 23.29 6.64
CA LYS A 653 12.14 24.18 5.50
C LYS A 653 13.45 24.83 5.07
N ASP A 654 14.26 25.30 6.02
CA ASP A 654 15.54 25.94 5.75
C ASP A 654 16.55 24.88 5.21
N ALA A 655 16.55 23.66 5.77
CA ALA A 655 17.36 22.54 5.28
C ALA A 655 16.99 22.13 3.86
N ALA A 656 15.70 21.98 3.56
CA ALA A 656 15.21 21.64 2.21
C ALA A 656 15.60 22.68 1.15
N ALA A 657 15.56 23.96 1.53
CA ALA A 657 16.02 25.05 0.65
C ALA A 657 17.54 25.01 0.41
N ALA A 658 18.34 24.64 1.44
CA ALA A 658 19.80 24.52 1.34
C ALA A 658 20.20 23.30 0.48
N ASP A 659 19.58 22.16 0.69
CA ASP A 659 19.87 20.89 0.02
C ASP A 659 19.12 20.71 -1.29
N LYS A 660 18.24 21.67 -1.67
CA LYS A 660 17.40 21.66 -2.89
C LYS A 660 16.50 20.41 -2.98
N VAL A 661 16.00 19.96 -1.85
CA VAL A 661 15.03 18.86 -1.77
C VAL A 661 13.64 19.38 -2.15
N ASP A 662 12.97 18.73 -3.11
CA ASP A 662 11.60 19.05 -3.49
C ASP A 662 10.65 18.58 -2.38
N MET A 663 9.81 19.51 -1.91
CA MET A 663 8.86 19.28 -0.83
C MET A 663 7.48 19.75 -1.25
N ARG A 664 6.57 18.81 -1.46
CA ARG A 664 5.20 19.04 -1.90
C ARG A 664 4.20 18.80 -0.79
N LEU A 665 3.24 19.72 -0.64
CA LEU A 665 2.28 19.70 0.47
C LEU A 665 0.85 19.66 -0.06
N TYR A 666 0.14 18.58 0.25
CA TYR A 666 -1.22 18.34 -0.21
C TYR A 666 -2.21 18.28 0.95
N ARG A 667 -3.47 18.51 0.66
CA ARG A 667 -4.61 18.31 1.58
C ARG A 667 -5.63 17.32 1.03
N VAL A 668 -5.58 17.08 -0.26
CA VAL A 668 -6.47 16.16 -0.97
C VAL A 668 -5.59 15.16 -1.71
N ILE A 669 -5.87 13.87 -1.58
CA ILE A 669 -5.03 12.80 -2.11
C ILE A 669 -4.96 12.81 -3.64
N TYR A 670 -6.04 13.19 -4.32
CA TYR A 670 -6.08 13.27 -5.78
C TYR A 670 -4.98 14.18 -6.35
N ASN A 671 -4.76 15.34 -5.72
CA ASN A 671 -3.75 16.29 -6.19
C ASN A 671 -2.32 15.71 -6.05
N ALA A 672 -2.10 14.86 -5.03
CA ALA A 672 -0.81 14.20 -4.88
C ALA A 672 -0.59 13.14 -5.97
N ILE A 673 -1.64 12.39 -6.32
CA ILE A 673 -1.61 11.38 -7.37
C ILE A 673 -1.36 12.04 -8.73
N GLU A 674 -2.14 13.07 -9.09
CA GLU A 674 -2.01 13.81 -10.36
C GLU A 674 -0.62 14.43 -10.55
N ASP A 675 -0.05 15.02 -9.50
CA ASP A 675 1.28 15.63 -9.55
C ASP A 675 2.38 14.57 -9.75
N ILE A 676 2.25 13.39 -9.12
CA ILE A 676 3.21 12.30 -9.29
C ILE A 676 3.07 11.65 -10.65
N GLU A 677 1.85 11.43 -11.16
CA GLU A 677 1.63 10.98 -12.53
C GLU A 677 2.25 11.93 -13.56
N SER A 678 2.09 13.23 -13.34
CA SER A 678 2.69 14.26 -14.19
C SER A 678 4.22 14.25 -14.11
N ALA A 679 4.78 14.00 -12.92
CA ALA A 679 6.21 13.86 -12.73
C ALA A 679 6.76 12.60 -13.43
N MET A 680 6.05 11.47 -13.34
CA MET A 680 6.40 10.23 -14.03
C MET A 680 6.38 10.43 -15.56
N LYS A 681 5.34 11.05 -16.11
CA LYS A 681 5.26 11.39 -17.54
C LYS A 681 6.46 12.26 -17.99
N GLY A 682 6.86 13.21 -17.15
CA GLY A 682 8.06 14.04 -17.41
C GLY A 682 9.40 13.29 -17.31
N MET A 683 9.42 12.11 -16.68
CA MET A 683 10.59 11.24 -16.61
C MET A 683 10.71 10.29 -17.80
N LEU A 684 9.64 10.05 -18.56
CA LEU A 684 9.65 9.17 -19.73
C LEU A 684 10.57 9.74 -20.81
N ASP A 685 11.21 8.84 -21.56
CA ASP A 685 11.97 9.27 -22.72
C ASP A 685 10.99 9.68 -23.84
N PRO A 686 11.29 10.78 -24.56
CA PRO A 686 10.40 11.24 -25.62
C PRO A 686 10.27 10.20 -26.72
N GLU A 687 9.08 10.02 -27.23
CA GLU A 687 8.83 9.15 -28.37
C GLU A 687 9.11 9.91 -29.66
N PHE A 688 9.96 9.30 -30.48
CA PHE A 688 10.30 9.88 -31.78
C PHE A 688 9.40 9.25 -32.84
N VAL A 689 8.56 10.07 -33.47
CA VAL A 689 7.69 9.64 -34.57
C VAL A 689 8.27 10.15 -35.88
N GLU A 690 8.32 9.25 -36.88
CA GLU A 690 8.73 9.61 -38.23
C GLU A 690 7.70 10.51 -38.88
N LYS A 691 8.11 11.72 -39.25
CA LYS A 691 7.32 12.66 -40.02
C LYS A 691 7.87 12.83 -41.38
N VAL A 692 7.19 12.33 -42.40
CA VAL A 692 7.55 12.52 -43.79
C VAL A 692 7.42 14.00 -44.14
N THR A 693 8.52 14.59 -44.62
CA THR A 693 8.59 16.02 -44.96
C THR A 693 8.42 16.28 -46.43
N GLY A 694 8.72 15.32 -47.30
CA GLY A 694 8.53 15.45 -48.75
C GLY A 694 9.09 14.31 -49.56
N HIS A 695 8.70 14.26 -50.82
CA HIS A 695 9.12 13.25 -51.77
C HIS A 695 9.82 13.89 -52.95
N ALA A 696 10.82 13.20 -53.52
CA ALA A 696 11.48 13.60 -54.75
C ALA A 696 11.70 12.41 -55.65
N GLU A 697 11.60 12.61 -56.97
CA GLU A 697 11.86 11.61 -58.02
C GLU A 697 13.23 11.88 -58.66
N VAL A 698 14.05 10.84 -58.75
CA VAL A 698 15.37 10.93 -59.41
C VAL A 698 15.21 10.95 -60.91
N ARG A 699 15.58 12.07 -61.55
CA ARG A 699 15.49 12.24 -63.01
C ARG A 699 16.81 12.04 -63.75
N GLN A 700 17.93 12.39 -63.10
CA GLN A 700 19.27 12.28 -63.69
C GLN A 700 20.28 11.95 -62.61
N ILE A 701 21.38 11.28 -63.01
CA ILE A 701 22.44 10.91 -62.08
C ILE A 701 23.75 11.55 -62.51
N PHE A 702 24.41 12.23 -61.56
CA PHE A 702 25.70 12.84 -61.77
C PHE A 702 26.75 12.17 -60.88
N LYS A 703 27.93 11.78 -61.45
CA LYS A 703 29.03 11.25 -60.67
C LYS A 703 30.09 12.31 -60.52
N ALA A 704 30.37 12.77 -59.29
CA ALA A 704 31.40 13.75 -58.99
C ALA A 704 32.56 13.11 -58.22
N SER A 705 33.77 13.34 -58.69
CA SER A 705 34.99 12.82 -58.04
C SER A 705 35.13 13.50 -56.66
N GLY A 706 35.12 12.70 -55.59
CA GLY A 706 35.28 13.17 -54.22
C GLY A 706 33.96 13.45 -53.44
N VAL A 707 32.77 13.43 -54.10
CA VAL A 707 31.47 13.68 -53.45
C VAL A 707 30.56 12.44 -53.53
N GLY A 708 30.83 11.54 -54.50
CA GLY A 708 30.01 10.36 -54.74
C GLY A 708 28.95 10.57 -55.83
N THR A 709 27.86 9.83 -55.74
CA THR A 709 26.74 9.91 -56.69
C THR A 709 25.78 11.01 -56.26
N ILE A 710 25.50 11.97 -57.13
CA ILE A 710 24.52 13.04 -56.93
C ILE A 710 23.24 12.66 -57.67
N ALA A 711 22.16 12.54 -56.95
CA ALA A 711 20.84 12.32 -57.52
C ALA A 711 20.23 13.68 -57.94
N GLY A 712 20.14 13.92 -59.24
CA GLY A 712 19.39 15.06 -59.78
C GLY A 712 17.90 14.74 -59.72
N SER A 713 17.26 15.23 -58.68
CA SER A 713 15.90 14.87 -58.32
C SER A 713 14.97 16.07 -58.49
N TYR A 714 13.69 15.78 -58.73
CA TYR A 714 12.61 16.77 -58.79
C TYR A 714 11.69 16.53 -57.56
N VAL A 715 11.49 17.57 -56.75
CA VAL A 715 10.65 17.48 -55.56
C VAL A 715 9.19 17.47 -55.99
N THR A 716 8.51 16.35 -55.78
CA THR A 716 7.12 16.12 -56.18
C THR A 716 6.15 16.77 -55.17
N ASP A 717 6.37 16.56 -53.90
CA ASP A 717 5.57 17.17 -52.82
C ASP A 717 6.42 17.50 -51.60
N GLY A 718 5.89 18.31 -50.70
CA GLY A 718 6.50 18.73 -49.44
C GLY A 718 7.79 19.51 -49.58
N THR A 719 8.73 19.27 -48.68
CA THR A 719 10.03 20.00 -48.60
C THR A 719 11.13 19.03 -48.18
N ILE A 720 12.26 19.03 -48.91
CA ILE A 720 13.45 18.27 -48.57
C ILE A 720 14.43 19.17 -47.82
N GLN A 721 14.81 18.79 -46.61
CA GLN A 721 15.73 19.53 -45.76
C GLN A 721 17.09 18.81 -45.71
N ARG A 722 18.16 19.59 -45.55
CA ARG A 722 19.54 19.04 -45.52
C ARG A 722 19.78 18.09 -44.36
N ASP A 723 19.16 18.37 -43.20
CA ASP A 723 19.41 17.63 -41.96
C ASP A 723 18.40 16.47 -41.74
N SER A 724 17.58 16.15 -42.77
CA SER A 724 16.63 15.05 -42.74
C SER A 724 17.26 13.70 -43.10
N SER A 725 16.64 12.64 -42.57
CA SER A 725 16.86 11.29 -43.03
C SER A 725 16.08 11.02 -44.32
N THR A 726 16.62 10.15 -45.18
CA THR A 726 15.97 9.82 -46.44
C THR A 726 15.91 8.33 -46.67
N ARG A 727 14.85 7.94 -47.34
CA ARG A 727 14.59 6.55 -47.74
C ARG A 727 14.48 6.50 -49.25
N ILE A 728 15.23 5.59 -49.87
CA ILE A 728 15.19 5.37 -51.31
C ILE A 728 14.25 4.22 -51.62
N ILE A 729 13.26 4.49 -52.44
CA ILE A 729 12.23 3.54 -52.83
C ILE A 729 12.38 3.28 -54.33
N ARG A 730 12.57 1.99 -54.71
CA ARG A 730 12.65 1.52 -56.11
C ARG A 730 11.55 0.47 -56.30
N ASP A 731 10.69 0.66 -57.30
CA ASP A 731 9.60 -0.24 -57.58
C ASP A 731 8.70 -0.58 -56.36
N GLY A 732 8.51 0.41 -55.47
CA GLY A 732 7.74 0.27 -54.24
C GLY A 732 8.48 -0.43 -53.08
N ILE A 733 9.75 -0.74 -53.24
CA ILE A 733 10.58 -1.40 -52.22
C ILE A 733 11.65 -0.43 -51.69
N VAL A 734 11.76 -0.32 -50.38
CA VAL A 734 12.81 0.46 -49.73
C VAL A 734 14.15 -0.26 -49.91
N ILE A 735 15.10 0.40 -50.59
CA ILE A 735 16.42 -0.16 -50.89
C ILE A 735 17.47 0.30 -49.88
N HIS A 736 17.38 1.56 -49.48
CA HIS A 736 18.33 2.16 -48.54
C HIS A 736 17.67 3.25 -47.69
N GLU A 737 18.13 3.34 -46.45
CA GLU A 737 17.78 4.42 -45.53
C GLU A 737 19.10 5.04 -45.02
N GLY A 738 19.18 6.37 -45.06
CA GLY A 738 20.39 7.09 -44.66
C GLY A 738 20.14 8.58 -44.55
N LYS A 739 21.17 9.30 -44.09
CA LYS A 739 21.13 10.76 -43.98
C LYS A 739 21.49 11.45 -45.29
N LEU A 740 20.93 12.65 -45.50
CA LEU A 740 21.35 13.52 -46.60
C LEU A 740 22.68 14.18 -46.26
N ALA A 741 23.72 13.87 -47.06
CA ALA A 741 25.03 14.51 -46.94
C ALA A 741 25.00 15.96 -47.47
N SER A 742 24.28 16.23 -48.56
CA SER A 742 24.10 17.57 -49.08
C SER A 742 22.89 17.71 -49.96
N VAL A 743 22.29 18.92 -49.92
CA VAL A 743 21.18 19.36 -50.77
C VAL A 743 21.68 20.55 -51.58
N GLN A 744 21.56 20.47 -52.90
CA GLN A 744 22.04 21.53 -53.81
C GLN A 744 20.95 21.93 -54.79
N ARG A 745 20.89 23.22 -55.11
CA ARG A 745 20.05 23.73 -56.21
C ARG A 745 20.91 24.39 -57.25
N GLY A 746 21.11 23.67 -58.39
CA GLY A 746 22.09 24.06 -59.37
C GLY A 746 23.51 23.89 -58.84
N LYS A 747 24.24 25.00 -58.59
CA LYS A 747 25.60 25.00 -58.03
C LYS A 747 25.66 25.41 -56.55
N ASP A 748 24.55 25.87 -56.03
CA ASP A 748 24.49 26.42 -54.67
C ASP A 748 23.96 25.39 -53.65
N ALA A 749 24.65 25.27 -52.52
CA ALA A 749 24.18 24.45 -51.41
C ALA A 749 23.05 25.19 -50.68
N VAL A 750 21.90 24.56 -50.53
CA VAL A 750 20.70 25.13 -49.88
C VAL A 750 20.29 24.33 -48.64
N LYS A 751 19.63 24.96 -47.72
CA LYS A 751 19.16 24.31 -46.50
C LYS A 751 17.87 23.48 -46.74
N GLU A 752 16.99 23.98 -47.63
CA GLU A 752 15.72 23.32 -47.97
C GLU A 752 15.38 23.52 -49.45
N VAL A 753 14.65 22.58 -50.03
CA VAL A 753 14.07 22.67 -51.36
C VAL A 753 12.62 22.27 -51.30
N ARG A 754 11.72 23.11 -51.84
CA ARG A 754 10.26 22.90 -51.83
C ARG A 754 9.79 22.17 -53.09
N SER A 755 8.57 21.67 -53.02
CA SER A 755 7.92 21.05 -54.17
C SER A 755 7.92 21.91 -55.42
N GLY A 756 8.09 21.26 -56.61
CA GLY A 756 8.15 21.95 -57.90
C GLY A 756 9.55 22.40 -58.33
N PHE A 757 10.59 22.19 -57.55
CA PHE A 757 11.97 22.55 -57.89
C PHE A 757 12.87 21.35 -58.06
N GLU A 758 13.84 21.50 -58.95
CA GLU A 758 14.91 20.52 -59.12
C GLU A 758 16.03 20.73 -58.10
N CYS A 759 16.58 19.63 -57.62
CA CYS A 759 17.69 19.62 -56.65
C CYS A 759 18.63 18.47 -56.89
N GLY A 760 19.87 18.66 -56.46
CA GLY A 760 20.88 17.56 -56.38
C GLY A 760 20.96 17.06 -54.95
N LEU A 761 20.68 15.79 -54.72
CA LEU A 761 20.72 15.15 -53.42
C LEU A 761 21.93 14.19 -53.36
N VAL A 762 22.68 14.28 -52.28
CA VAL A 762 23.75 13.31 -51.99
C VAL A 762 23.39 12.58 -50.71
N ILE A 763 23.32 11.25 -50.80
CA ILE A 763 22.98 10.40 -49.67
C ILE A 763 24.26 9.85 -49.08
N GLU A 764 24.34 9.83 -47.77
CA GLU A 764 25.53 9.39 -47.06
C GLU A 764 25.73 7.88 -47.23
N ASN A 765 26.95 7.47 -47.63
CA ASN A 765 27.36 6.07 -47.80
C ASN A 765 26.57 5.23 -48.83
N PHE A 766 25.80 5.86 -49.73
CA PHE A 766 25.05 5.15 -50.77
C PHE A 766 25.32 5.72 -52.17
N ASN A 767 25.68 4.85 -53.13
CA ASN A 767 26.05 5.24 -54.47
C ASN A 767 25.24 4.54 -55.60
N ASP A 768 24.41 3.55 -55.29
CA ASP A 768 23.60 2.78 -56.25
C ASP A 768 22.21 3.42 -56.50
N ILE A 769 22.20 4.72 -56.77
CA ILE A 769 20.99 5.45 -57.12
C ILE A 769 20.71 5.27 -58.62
N LYS A 770 19.48 5.05 -59.03
CA LYS A 770 19.04 4.90 -60.43
C LYS A 770 17.99 5.95 -60.80
N GLU A 771 17.87 6.19 -62.10
CA GLU A 771 16.82 7.04 -62.64
C GLU A 771 15.44 6.38 -62.43
N GLY A 772 14.47 7.15 -61.90
CA GLY A 772 13.15 6.65 -61.51
C GLY A 772 13.03 6.27 -60.02
N ASP A 773 14.14 6.26 -59.24
CA ASP A 773 14.06 6.04 -57.81
C ASP A 773 13.27 7.19 -57.13
N GLN A 774 12.42 6.86 -56.15
CA GLN A 774 11.75 7.83 -55.30
C GLN A 774 12.55 8.01 -54.02
N ILE A 775 12.78 9.28 -53.62
CA ILE A 775 13.45 9.64 -52.38
C ILE A 775 12.40 10.25 -51.46
N GLU A 776 12.12 9.57 -50.40
CA GLU A 776 11.26 10.03 -49.32
C GLU A 776 12.14 10.68 -48.24
N SER A 777 11.85 11.91 -47.87
CA SER A 777 12.54 12.65 -46.80
C SER A 777 11.68 12.67 -45.56
N PHE A 778 12.24 12.30 -44.39
CA PHE A 778 11.57 12.31 -43.12
C PHE A 778 12.45 12.87 -42.00
N VAL A 779 11.82 13.37 -40.96
CA VAL A 779 12.49 13.88 -39.75
C VAL A 779 11.82 13.17 -38.56
N MET A 780 12.64 12.76 -37.61
CA MET A 780 12.16 12.26 -36.34
C MET A 780 11.70 13.47 -35.50
N GLU A 781 10.40 13.58 -35.30
CA GLU A 781 9.80 14.64 -34.47
C GLU A 781 9.56 14.06 -33.06
N GLU A 782 10.04 14.79 -32.07
CA GLU A 782 9.85 14.44 -30.67
C GLU A 782 8.40 14.72 -30.28
N VAL A 783 7.65 13.68 -29.92
CA VAL A 783 6.27 13.79 -29.45
C VAL A 783 6.27 13.61 -27.94
N PRO A 784 5.82 14.59 -27.16
CA PRO A 784 5.66 14.42 -25.72
C PRO A 784 4.57 13.37 -25.45
N ARG A 785 4.89 12.40 -24.63
CA ARG A 785 3.95 11.35 -24.14
C ARG A 785 3.00 11.87 -23.07
#